data_d89111a99d532dbee885e4a9406530a9
#
_entry.id   d89111a99d532dbee885e4a9406530a9
#
_cell.length_a   1.000
_cell.length_b   1.000
_cell.length_c   1.000
_cell.angle_alpha   90.00
_cell.angle_beta   90.00
_cell.angle_gamma   90.00
#
_symmetry.space_group_name_H-M   'P 1'
#
loop_
_entity.id
_entity.type
_entity.pdbx_description
1 polymer ?
#
loop_
_entity_poly.entity_id
_entity_poly.type
_entity_poly.pdbx_seq_one_letter_code
_entity_poly.pdbx_strand_id
1 'polypeptide(L)'
;TMLFTADELKKWIDIRLQQLRESFEKWGDLIEHNVEQKQIEGCYEICILNGVPLNDSLCERLGQLMKDGHHAGIYFVVLGDLHPKWEELSLFYSLDVSHEKLFDSSNPIALYNQEAREKLYTLLNEQVIQEQTERSRQEKQKQEHRQEELYYQPFIDATEKFVVDIGAEVQSGQTICFRLDEQTHVHAFVLGQTGSGKSVFLHTLLNNAMLKYSPDSLQFYLLDFKMGGVELNRYRSYPHVRALLVDESDPGITLEILKDIRMRMKERGEQMRQAGCQNLKDYNRENPNHKMPRLILLVDECHALFKDGRHKIQKEIDQIIEQIAKEGRNQGVHLIFATQTLTGCTIPRSIINQITDPYLLKCSPVDAQLFVENPTKILNLLTLHCAYHKDHASNQDEYFCPIFLGKEKMDNCLKALNQKSSSLQLDFSTFYFTGAQSYKLQEGLENISYQRYAEASLGRSLEVQSQNIVVRLKKDIAQNLLILGNNEQEQGLRVLLVSIVSLMHYHKVTNKEACFIFFVNENLDDNPELEDYLDLLADYGVEILNNRRKRQDMLQHLYDRMNQSEEDETPLYLFVSSQDNYAELKQNVELSVSQPAEVFNKNQKEENELFFGGLSFGGEAASKTVTTQQAWERILEDGPEKGIFTLLQLSKLDRLLFKESVYAK
;
A
#
# COMPACT_ATOMS: atom_id res chain seq x y z
N THR A 1 44.50 -29.00 -3.46
CA THR A 1 44.85 -27.61 -3.09
C THR A 1 44.57 -26.77 -4.32
N MET A 2 43.51 -25.98 -4.31
CA MET A 2 43.27 -25.03 -5.38
C MET A 2 44.05 -23.76 -5.03
N LEU A 3 44.92 -23.33 -5.95
CA LEU A 3 45.60 -22.07 -5.88
C LEU A 3 44.74 -21.06 -6.68
N PHE A 4 44.15 -20.11 -6.02
CA PHE A 4 43.33 -19.09 -6.68
C PHE A 4 44.17 -17.86 -7.01
N THR A 5 44.00 -17.31 -8.20
CA THR A 5 44.35 -15.91 -8.46
C THR A 5 43.38 -14.97 -7.71
N ALA A 6 43.73 -13.71 -7.52
CA ALA A 6 42.87 -12.74 -6.82
C ALA A 6 41.46 -12.61 -7.49
N ASP A 7 41.40 -12.70 -8.82
CA ASP A 7 40.14 -12.63 -9.57
C ASP A 7 39.32 -13.92 -9.43
N GLU A 8 39.95 -15.06 -9.36
CA GLU A 8 39.27 -16.35 -9.13
C GLU A 8 38.73 -16.42 -7.69
N LEU A 9 39.51 -15.96 -6.73
CA LEU A 9 39.06 -15.87 -5.33
C LEU A 9 37.87 -14.92 -5.17
N LYS A 10 37.90 -13.77 -5.87
CA LYS A 10 36.76 -12.85 -5.87
C LYS A 10 35.50 -13.50 -6.42
N LYS A 11 35.59 -14.15 -7.57
CA LYS A 11 34.45 -14.89 -8.17
C LYS A 11 33.94 -15.99 -7.23
N TRP A 12 34.85 -16.73 -6.61
CA TRP A 12 34.49 -17.78 -5.65
C TRP A 12 33.75 -17.20 -4.44
N ILE A 13 34.23 -16.10 -3.86
CA ILE A 13 33.55 -15.40 -2.76
C ILE A 13 32.15 -14.94 -3.18
N ASP A 14 31.99 -14.39 -4.39
CA ASP A 14 30.70 -13.94 -4.91
C ASP A 14 29.69 -15.09 -5.02
N ILE A 15 30.14 -16.20 -5.56
CA ILE A 15 29.29 -17.42 -5.68
C ILE A 15 28.88 -17.91 -4.28
N ARG A 16 29.80 -17.93 -3.31
CA ARG A 16 29.50 -18.39 -1.95
C ARG A 16 28.58 -17.45 -1.18
N LEU A 17 28.74 -16.15 -1.32
CA LEU A 17 27.83 -15.18 -0.74
C LEU A 17 26.41 -15.28 -1.33
N GLN A 18 26.31 -15.62 -2.62
CA GLN A 18 25.03 -15.91 -3.24
C GLN A 18 24.41 -17.22 -2.71
N GLN A 19 25.18 -18.29 -2.63
CA GLN A 19 24.74 -19.57 -2.04
C GLN A 19 24.29 -19.41 -0.59
N LEU A 20 24.99 -18.60 0.18
CA LEU A 20 24.59 -18.29 1.56
C LEU A 20 23.19 -17.68 1.62
N ARG A 21 22.87 -16.75 0.71
CA ARG A 21 21.52 -16.14 0.63
C ARG A 21 20.46 -17.15 0.24
N GLU A 22 20.73 -17.94 -0.83
CA GLU A 22 19.81 -18.96 -1.32
C GLU A 22 19.56 -20.05 -0.27
N SER A 23 20.62 -20.46 0.45
CA SER A 23 20.53 -21.44 1.53
C SER A 23 19.68 -20.93 2.69
N PHE A 24 19.87 -19.68 3.08
CA PHE A 24 19.10 -19.07 4.14
C PHE A 24 17.62 -18.87 3.77
N GLU A 25 17.33 -18.45 2.55
CA GLU A 25 15.95 -18.34 2.05
C GLU A 25 15.22 -19.68 2.03
N LYS A 26 15.97 -20.76 1.77
CA LYS A 26 15.40 -22.11 1.64
C LYS A 26 15.26 -22.83 2.98
N TRP A 27 16.25 -22.75 3.84
CA TRP A 27 16.36 -23.58 5.03
C TRP A 27 16.47 -22.78 6.36
N GLY A 28 16.76 -21.50 6.30
CA GLY A 28 17.15 -20.70 7.48
C GLY A 28 18.59 -21.01 7.89
N ASP A 29 18.79 -21.92 8.83
CA ASP A 29 20.09 -22.46 9.17
C ASP A 29 20.22 -23.90 8.67
N LEU A 30 21.25 -24.18 7.87
CA LEU A 30 21.41 -25.50 7.22
C LEU A 30 21.66 -26.62 8.24
N ILE A 31 22.38 -26.32 9.33
CA ILE A 31 22.66 -27.33 10.36
C ILE A 31 21.37 -27.72 11.07
N GLU A 32 20.61 -26.74 11.49
CA GLU A 32 19.34 -26.97 12.17
C GLU A 32 18.36 -27.73 11.26
N HIS A 33 18.26 -27.32 9.99
CA HIS A 33 17.44 -28.00 9.01
C HIS A 33 17.84 -29.49 8.85
N ASN A 34 19.13 -29.77 8.66
CA ASN A 34 19.61 -31.15 8.49
C ASN A 34 19.38 -32.00 9.76
N VAL A 35 19.49 -31.41 10.93
CA VAL A 35 19.21 -32.11 12.21
C VAL A 35 17.72 -32.41 12.34
N GLU A 36 16.84 -31.48 12.01
CA GLU A 36 15.40 -31.66 12.08
C GLU A 36 14.92 -32.71 11.08
N GLN A 37 15.42 -32.67 9.86
CA GLN A 37 15.03 -33.62 8.81
C GLN A 37 15.71 -34.99 8.96
N LYS A 38 16.73 -35.11 9.84
CA LYS A 38 17.58 -36.29 10.00
C LYS A 38 18.19 -36.76 8.68
N GLN A 39 18.41 -35.83 7.76
CA GLN A 39 18.92 -36.07 6.44
C GLN A 39 19.80 -34.89 6.01
N ILE A 40 20.91 -35.18 5.31
CA ILE A 40 21.79 -34.13 4.78
C ILE A 40 21.25 -33.64 3.45
N GLU A 41 20.69 -32.42 3.41
CA GLU A 41 20.18 -31.80 2.19
C GLU A 41 21.15 -30.81 1.53
N GLY A 42 22.21 -30.41 2.22
CA GLY A 42 23.26 -29.52 1.72
C GLY A 42 24.65 -30.04 2.00
N CYS A 43 25.65 -29.50 1.31
CA CYS A 43 27.04 -29.86 1.54
C CYS A 43 27.68 -28.94 2.58
N TYR A 44 28.37 -29.52 3.56
CA TYR A 44 29.27 -28.79 4.43
C TYR A 44 30.61 -28.59 3.76
N GLU A 45 31.14 -27.37 3.77
CA GLU A 45 32.43 -27.01 3.20
C GLU A 45 33.37 -26.50 4.28
N ILE A 46 34.58 -27.03 4.33
CA ILE A 46 35.66 -26.51 5.18
C ILE A 46 36.69 -25.85 4.27
N CYS A 47 36.81 -24.55 4.38
CA CYS A 47 37.75 -23.74 3.61
C CYS A 47 39.03 -23.50 4.44
N ILE A 48 40.17 -24.04 3.98
CA ILE A 48 41.45 -23.82 4.67
C ILE A 48 42.19 -22.68 3.95
N LEU A 49 42.43 -21.59 4.69
CA LEU A 49 43.16 -20.43 4.20
C LEU A 49 44.59 -20.46 4.74
N ASN A 50 45.57 -20.45 3.88
CA ASN A 50 46.99 -20.44 4.26
C ASN A 50 47.68 -19.22 3.66
N GLY A 51 47.93 -18.21 4.49
CA GLY A 51 48.87 -17.11 4.24
C GLY A 51 48.64 -16.29 2.95
N VAL A 52 47.41 -16.13 2.50
CA VAL A 52 47.08 -15.41 1.25
C VAL A 52 47.12 -13.89 1.50
N PRO A 53 48.02 -13.13 0.83
CA PRO A 53 47.99 -11.69 0.88
C PRO A 53 46.74 -11.20 0.16
N LEU A 54 45.71 -10.78 0.88
CA LEU A 54 44.48 -10.27 0.38
C LEU A 54 44.52 -8.73 0.33
N ASN A 55 43.97 -8.16 -0.70
CA ASN A 55 43.70 -6.71 -0.67
C ASN A 55 42.53 -6.42 0.29
N ASP A 56 42.43 -5.18 0.78
CA ASP A 56 41.42 -4.77 1.77
C ASP A 56 39.98 -5.13 1.38
N SER A 57 39.64 -5.00 0.11
CA SER A 57 38.29 -5.33 -0.39
C SER A 57 37.98 -6.82 -0.35
N LEU A 58 38.96 -7.66 -0.68
CA LEU A 58 38.82 -9.13 -0.58
C LEU A 58 38.79 -9.59 0.87
N CYS A 59 39.60 -8.96 1.76
CA CYS A 59 39.56 -9.22 3.20
C CYS A 59 38.18 -8.95 3.81
N GLU A 60 37.57 -7.82 3.48
CA GLU A 60 36.22 -7.49 3.99
C GLU A 60 35.17 -8.49 3.53
N ARG A 61 35.17 -8.84 2.26
CA ARG A 61 34.20 -9.79 1.70
C ARG A 61 34.38 -11.21 2.21
N LEU A 62 35.63 -11.64 2.35
CA LEU A 62 35.96 -12.93 2.92
C LEU A 62 35.62 -12.95 4.43
N GLY A 63 35.88 -11.86 5.15
CA GLY A 63 35.46 -11.69 6.54
C GLY A 63 33.94 -11.79 6.72
N GLN A 64 33.15 -11.24 5.78
CA GLN A 64 31.71 -11.41 5.76
C GLN A 64 31.31 -12.88 5.60
N LEU A 65 31.93 -13.58 4.65
CA LEU A 65 31.65 -15.00 4.43
C LEU A 65 32.10 -15.88 5.60
N MET A 66 33.23 -15.55 6.25
CA MET A 66 33.68 -16.23 7.47
C MET A 66 32.70 -16.07 8.63
N LYS A 67 32.13 -14.88 8.75
CA LYS A 67 31.19 -14.52 9.81
C LYS A 67 29.87 -15.26 9.68
N ASP A 68 29.31 -15.29 8.47
CA ASP A 68 27.94 -15.73 8.22
C ASP A 68 27.86 -17.12 7.55
N GLY A 69 28.98 -17.64 7.07
CA GLY A 69 29.04 -18.88 6.28
C GLY A 69 28.56 -20.14 6.99
N HIS A 70 28.67 -20.17 8.33
CA HIS A 70 28.23 -21.31 9.15
C HIS A 70 26.72 -21.61 8.97
N HIS A 71 25.88 -20.60 8.75
CA HIS A 71 24.45 -20.78 8.47
C HIS A 71 24.17 -21.56 7.16
N ALA A 72 25.12 -21.54 6.22
CA ALA A 72 25.06 -22.32 5.00
C ALA A 72 26.01 -23.53 4.99
N GLY A 73 26.53 -23.90 6.16
CA GLY A 73 27.47 -25.03 6.30
C GLY A 73 28.88 -24.74 5.80
N ILE A 74 29.30 -23.47 5.67
CA ILE A 74 30.64 -23.06 5.21
C ILE A 74 31.48 -22.66 6.42
N TYR A 75 32.58 -23.37 6.66
CA TYR A 75 33.48 -23.16 7.78
C TYR A 75 34.88 -22.80 7.28
N PHE A 76 35.61 -22.02 8.08
CA PHE A 76 36.94 -21.56 7.75
C PHE A 76 37.95 -21.99 8.80
N VAL A 77 39.09 -22.47 8.35
CA VAL A 77 40.30 -22.68 9.16
C VAL A 77 41.37 -21.77 8.57
N VAL A 78 41.80 -20.79 9.36
CA VAL A 78 42.88 -19.86 8.97
C VAL A 78 44.19 -20.34 9.58
N LEU A 79 45.18 -20.55 8.72
CA LEU A 79 46.52 -20.97 9.13
C LEU A 79 47.47 -19.77 9.07
N GLY A 80 48.08 -19.41 10.18
CA GLY A 80 48.97 -18.27 10.32
C GLY A 80 48.33 -17.08 11.03
N ASP A 81 48.96 -15.91 10.92
CA ASP A 81 48.47 -14.69 11.55
C ASP A 81 47.15 -14.22 10.93
N LEU A 82 46.22 -13.84 11.78
CA LEU A 82 44.96 -13.28 11.36
C LEU A 82 45.19 -11.89 10.78
N HIS A 83 44.47 -11.58 9.70
CA HIS A 83 44.47 -10.22 9.18
C HIS A 83 43.85 -9.27 10.22
N PRO A 84 44.43 -8.06 10.47
CA PRO A 84 43.96 -7.15 11.53
C PRO A 84 42.45 -6.85 11.47
N LYS A 85 41.87 -6.76 10.26
CA LYS A 85 40.41 -6.59 10.07
C LYS A 85 39.59 -7.80 10.51
N TRP A 86 40.18 -8.96 10.66
CA TRP A 86 39.52 -10.19 11.12
C TRP A 86 39.63 -10.40 12.63
N GLU A 87 40.68 -9.84 13.27
CA GLU A 87 40.84 -9.86 14.73
C GLU A 87 39.67 -9.15 15.44
N GLU A 88 39.05 -8.15 14.78
CA GLU A 88 37.88 -7.45 15.29
C GLU A 88 36.59 -8.28 15.16
N LEU A 89 36.59 -9.36 14.37
CA LEU A 89 35.46 -10.28 14.23
C LEU A 89 35.47 -11.23 15.44
N SER A 90 34.79 -10.89 16.52
CA SER A 90 34.75 -11.57 17.83
C SER A 90 34.29 -13.05 17.82
N LEU A 91 34.27 -13.70 16.66
CA LEU A 91 33.79 -15.06 16.42
C LEU A 91 34.90 -16.09 16.16
N PHE A 92 36.16 -15.68 16.20
CA PHE A 92 37.27 -16.63 16.04
C PHE A 92 37.65 -17.21 17.40
N TYR A 93 37.56 -18.52 17.50
CA TYR A 93 38.30 -19.26 18.51
C TYR A 93 39.77 -19.26 18.07
N SER A 94 40.60 -18.37 18.63
CA SER A 94 42.03 -18.41 18.38
C SER A 94 42.62 -19.55 19.20
N LEU A 95 43.15 -20.54 18.50
CA LEU A 95 44.05 -21.52 19.06
C LEU A 95 45.47 -20.94 19.04
N ASP A 96 45.95 -20.47 20.20
CA ASP A 96 47.35 -20.15 20.31
C ASP A 96 48.16 -21.45 20.41
N VAL A 97 48.68 -21.85 19.27
CA VAL A 97 49.50 -23.06 19.11
C VAL A 97 50.98 -22.75 19.31
N SER A 98 51.34 -21.48 19.66
CA SER A 98 52.70 -21.02 19.75
C SER A 98 53.51 -21.71 20.88
N HIS A 99 52.83 -22.22 21.89
CA HIS A 99 53.48 -22.89 23.02
C HIS A 99 53.65 -24.41 22.87
N GLU A 100 53.01 -25.05 21.92
CA GLU A 100 53.08 -26.51 21.73
C GLU A 100 53.62 -26.90 20.35
N LYS A 101 54.69 -26.40 19.85
CA LYS A 101 55.41 -26.86 18.63
C LYS A 101 54.58 -27.73 17.63
N LEU A 102 53.32 -27.41 17.42
CA LEU A 102 52.44 -28.14 16.51
C LEU A 102 52.71 -27.82 15.04
N PHE A 103 53.44 -26.74 14.76
CA PHE A 103 53.82 -26.33 13.42
C PHE A 103 55.33 -26.07 13.36
N ASP A 104 56.06 -26.99 12.74
CA ASP A 104 57.41 -26.74 12.27
C ASP A 104 57.30 -26.11 10.88
N SER A 105 57.60 -24.80 10.76
CA SER A 105 57.56 -24.07 9.49
C SER A 105 58.47 -24.65 8.41
N SER A 106 59.36 -25.55 8.73
CA SER A 106 60.27 -26.21 7.81
C SER A 106 59.66 -27.46 7.15
N ASN A 107 58.52 -27.97 7.63
CA ASN A 107 57.90 -29.16 7.07
C ASN A 107 56.36 -29.07 6.96
N PRO A 108 55.82 -28.51 5.88
CA PRO A 108 54.39 -28.35 5.67
C PRO A 108 53.59 -29.67 5.61
N ILE A 109 54.29 -30.84 5.58
CA ILE A 109 53.67 -32.16 5.58
C ILE A 109 53.34 -32.66 6.98
N ALA A 110 53.92 -32.04 8.05
CA ALA A 110 53.63 -32.40 9.43
C ALA A 110 52.16 -32.17 9.85
N LEU A 111 51.39 -31.36 9.12
CA LEU A 111 49.95 -31.20 9.28
C LEU A 111 49.11 -32.49 9.05
N TYR A 112 49.73 -33.57 8.59
CA TYR A 112 49.05 -34.85 8.35
C TYR A 112 49.43 -35.95 9.34
N ASN A 113 50.13 -35.64 10.43
CA ASN A 113 50.36 -36.66 11.42
C ASN A 113 49.07 -36.96 12.21
N GLN A 114 48.93 -38.20 12.64
CA GLN A 114 47.72 -38.71 13.26
C GLN A 114 47.41 -37.96 14.60
N GLU A 115 48.42 -37.53 15.28
CA GLU A 115 48.32 -36.80 16.57
C GLU A 115 47.80 -35.36 16.38
N ALA A 116 48.23 -34.66 15.36
CA ALA A 116 47.67 -33.36 14.97
C ALA A 116 46.21 -33.46 14.53
N ARG A 117 45.89 -34.56 13.82
CA ARG A 117 44.52 -34.88 13.42
C ARG A 117 43.63 -35.17 14.62
N GLU A 118 44.11 -35.98 15.58
CA GLU A 118 43.36 -36.27 16.82
C GLU A 118 43.19 -35.06 17.70
N LYS A 119 44.24 -34.20 17.82
CA LYS A 119 44.10 -32.90 18.52
C LYS A 119 43.17 -31.94 17.81
N LEU A 120 43.23 -31.80 16.50
CA LEU A 120 42.28 -31.00 15.73
C LEU A 120 40.85 -31.54 15.87
N TYR A 121 40.70 -32.88 15.80
CA TYR A 121 39.43 -33.55 16.06
C TYR A 121 38.93 -33.37 17.50
N THR A 122 39.81 -33.32 18.46
CA THR A 122 39.48 -33.08 19.88
C THR A 122 39.11 -31.63 20.12
N LEU A 123 39.64 -30.69 19.36
CA LEU A 123 39.40 -29.26 19.42
C LEU A 123 38.20 -28.77 18.57
N LEU A 124 38.00 -29.43 17.45
CA LEU A 124 36.76 -29.32 16.65
C LEU A 124 35.63 -30.14 17.27
N ASN A 125 35.91 -30.70 18.48
CA ASN A 125 35.13 -31.77 19.07
C ASN A 125 33.64 -31.39 19.14
N GLU A 126 32.87 -32.34 18.64
CA GLU A 126 31.43 -32.49 18.77
C GLU A 126 30.83 -31.86 20.05
N GLN A 127 31.55 -31.78 21.17
CA GLN A 127 31.02 -31.21 22.41
C GLN A 127 30.77 -29.69 22.37
N VAL A 128 31.67 -28.88 21.84
CA VAL A 128 31.47 -27.42 21.83
C VAL A 128 30.46 -27.05 20.73
N ILE A 129 30.59 -27.72 19.60
CA ILE A 129 29.60 -27.53 18.49
C ILE A 129 28.23 -28.11 18.91
N GLN A 130 28.21 -29.29 19.53
CA GLN A 130 27.00 -29.89 20.05
C GLN A 130 26.39 -29.05 21.17
N GLU A 131 27.17 -28.55 22.13
CA GLU A 131 26.64 -27.68 23.20
C GLU A 131 26.12 -26.36 22.66
N GLN A 132 26.79 -25.74 21.68
CA GLN A 132 26.28 -24.52 21.05
C GLN A 132 25.06 -24.81 20.17
N THR A 133 25.10 -25.87 19.38
CA THR A 133 23.96 -26.30 18.56
C THR A 133 22.78 -26.71 19.45
N GLU A 134 23.02 -27.42 20.53
CA GLU A 134 21.97 -27.79 21.48
C GLU A 134 21.39 -26.59 22.22
N ARG A 135 22.22 -25.60 22.62
CA ARG A 135 21.74 -24.34 23.20
C ARG A 135 20.88 -23.57 22.20
N SER A 136 21.38 -23.36 20.97
CA SER A 136 20.62 -22.69 19.90
C SER A 136 19.32 -23.43 19.60
N ARG A 137 19.36 -24.76 19.56
CA ARG A 137 18.17 -25.59 19.35
C ARG A 137 17.17 -25.49 20.50
N GLN A 138 17.64 -25.53 21.75
CA GLN A 138 16.78 -25.37 22.92
C GLN A 138 16.15 -23.98 22.99
N GLU A 139 16.91 -22.94 22.64
CA GLU A 139 16.41 -21.57 22.59
C GLU A 139 15.38 -21.38 21.47
N LYS A 140 15.67 -21.91 20.28
CA LYS A 140 14.70 -21.93 19.17
C LYS A 140 13.43 -22.69 19.53
N GLN A 141 13.55 -23.87 20.14
CA GLN A 141 12.39 -24.63 20.62
C GLN A 141 11.59 -23.87 21.68
N LYS A 142 12.25 -23.17 22.59
CA LYS A 142 11.59 -22.30 23.58
C LYS A 142 10.84 -21.15 22.90
N GLN A 143 11.45 -20.53 21.89
CA GLN A 143 10.81 -19.44 21.14
C GLN A 143 9.62 -19.95 20.33
N GLU A 144 9.76 -21.08 19.66
CA GLU A 144 8.68 -21.75 18.94
C GLU A 144 7.53 -22.12 19.86
N HIS A 145 7.83 -22.70 21.01
CA HIS A 145 6.82 -23.05 22.01
C HIS A 145 6.07 -21.82 22.54
N ARG A 146 6.78 -20.71 22.84
CA ARG A 146 6.14 -19.45 23.22
C ARG A 146 5.23 -18.89 22.14
N GLN A 147 5.63 -19.00 20.87
CA GLN A 147 4.80 -18.56 19.76
C GLN A 147 3.58 -19.43 19.60
N GLU A 148 3.71 -20.74 19.72
CA GLU A 148 2.58 -21.68 19.70
C GLU A 148 1.62 -21.45 20.88
N GLU A 149 2.12 -21.08 22.05
CA GLU A 149 1.30 -20.65 23.17
C GLU A 149 0.39 -19.48 22.83
N LEU A 150 0.87 -18.52 22.00
CA LEU A 150 0.05 -17.39 21.56
C LEU A 150 -1.15 -17.81 20.74
N TYR A 151 -1.15 -18.99 20.09
CA TYR A 151 -2.32 -19.48 19.35
C TYR A 151 -3.52 -19.78 20.26
N TYR A 152 -3.25 -20.20 21.48
CA TYR A 152 -4.26 -20.67 22.45
C TYR A 152 -4.55 -19.66 23.55
N GLN A 153 -3.62 -18.74 23.81
CA GLN A 153 -3.82 -17.69 24.83
C GLN A 153 -4.91 -16.72 24.39
N PRO A 154 -5.76 -16.24 25.31
CA PRO A 154 -6.74 -15.20 24.98
C PRO A 154 -6.03 -13.92 24.56
N PHE A 155 -6.70 -13.09 23.76
CA PHE A 155 -6.20 -11.76 23.44
C PHE A 155 -6.08 -10.89 24.70
N ILE A 156 -5.06 -10.06 24.72
CA ILE A 156 -4.88 -9.01 25.72
C ILE A 156 -5.05 -7.63 25.10
N ASP A 157 -5.16 -6.61 25.95
CA ASP A 157 -5.35 -5.22 25.53
C ASP A 157 -3.98 -4.57 25.21
N ALA A 158 -3.82 -4.06 23.98
CA ALA A 158 -2.60 -3.39 23.52
C ALA A 158 -2.44 -1.96 24.07
N THR A 159 -3.51 -1.38 24.60
CA THR A 159 -3.52 0.03 24.99
C THR A 159 -2.88 0.25 26.35
N GLU A 160 -2.91 -0.74 27.24
CA GLU A 160 -2.22 -0.68 28.54
C GLU A 160 -0.70 -0.86 28.37
N LYS A 161 -0.28 -1.84 27.58
CA LYS A 161 1.12 -2.16 27.32
C LYS A 161 1.29 -2.87 26.00
N PHE A 162 2.08 -2.29 25.09
CA PHE A 162 2.45 -2.94 23.85
C PHE A 162 3.88 -3.48 23.94
N VAL A 163 4.00 -4.81 24.05
CA VAL A 163 5.27 -5.53 24.13
C VAL A 163 5.14 -6.83 23.35
N VAL A 164 6.02 -7.03 22.38
CA VAL A 164 6.01 -8.17 21.46
C VAL A 164 7.36 -8.82 21.40
N ASP A 165 7.43 -10.13 21.58
CA ASP A 165 8.66 -10.91 21.45
C ASP A 165 9.09 -10.93 19.98
N ILE A 166 10.30 -10.49 19.68
CA ILE A 166 10.82 -10.36 18.31
C ILE A 166 12.05 -11.22 18.03
N GLY A 167 12.74 -11.66 19.04
CA GLY A 167 13.97 -12.43 18.87
C GLY A 167 14.60 -12.87 20.17
N ALA A 168 15.81 -13.38 20.09
CA ALA A 168 16.64 -13.70 21.22
C ALA A 168 17.99 -13.02 21.11
N GLU A 169 18.50 -12.52 22.24
CA GLU A 169 19.83 -11.97 22.35
C GLU A 169 20.89 -13.02 22.01
N VAL A 170 21.87 -12.62 21.22
CA VAL A 170 22.89 -13.53 20.67
C VAL A 170 23.72 -14.24 21.75
N GLN A 171 24.03 -13.55 22.85
CA GLN A 171 24.92 -14.11 23.87
C GLN A 171 24.17 -14.86 24.96
N SER A 172 23.11 -14.29 25.50
CA SER A 172 22.39 -14.84 26.65
C SER A 172 21.19 -15.72 26.28
N GLY A 173 20.71 -15.63 25.06
CA GLY A 173 19.44 -16.23 24.63
C GLY A 173 18.20 -15.61 25.28
N GLN A 174 18.36 -14.46 25.97
CA GLN A 174 17.21 -13.77 26.56
C GLN A 174 16.28 -13.23 25.46
N THR A 175 14.98 -13.29 25.73
CA THR A 175 13.98 -12.78 24.79
C THR A 175 14.08 -11.27 24.65
N ILE A 176 14.24 -10.80 23.42
CA ILE A 176 14.19 -9.40 23.07
C ILE A 176 12.78 -9.04 22.63
N CYS A 177 12.30 -7.92 23.15
CA CYS A 177 10.93 -7.47 22.93
C CYS A 177 10.92 -6.13 22.22
N PHE A 178 10.06 -6.01 21.21
CA PHE A 178 9.64 -4.74 20.62
C PHE A 178 8.59 -4.07 21.53
N ARG A 179 8.78 -2.78 21.80
CA ARG A 179 7.88 -2.02 22.69
C ARG A 179 7.37 -0.77 22.01
N LEU A 180 6.14 -0.36 22.35
CA LEU A 180 5.61 0.98 22.03
C LEU A 180 4.89 1.52 23.26
N ASP A 181 5.23 2.76 23.60
CA ASP A 181 4.60 3.51 24.69
C ASP A 181 4.54 5.02 24.34
N GLU A 182 4.08 5.82 25.27
CA GLU A 182 3.90 7.26 25.09
C GLU A 182 5.14 8.08 25.47
N GLN A 183 6.22 7.45 26.01
CA GLN A 183 7.34 8.18 26.59
C GLN A 183 8.69 7.78 25.98
N THR A 184 9.03 6.51 26.05
CA THR A 184 10.38 6.00 25.75
C THR A 184 10.45 5.35 24.37
N HIS A 185 9.44 4.54 24.02
CA HIS A 185 9.38 3.76 22.79
C HIS A 185 8.24 4.26 21.91
N VAL A 186 8.44 5.43 21.28
CA VAL A 186 7.35 6.13 20.61
C VAL A 186 7.18 5.69 19.17
N HIS A 187 8.26 5.73 18.40
CA HIS A 187 8.29 5.38 16.98
C HIS A 187 9.53 4.57 16.68
N ALA A 188 9.44 3.66 15.72
CA ALA A 188 10.54 2.77 15.38
C ALA A 188 10.99 2.94 13.92
N PHE A 189 12.26 2.64 13.68
CA PHE A 189 12.85 2.57 12.36
C PHE A 189 13.61 1.26 12.17
N VAL A 190 13.33 0.53 11.09
CA VAL A 190 14.00 -0.73 10.76
C VAL A 190 14.83 -0.55 9.50
N LEU A 191 16.15 -0.57 9.66
CA LEU A 191 17.09 -0.39 8.55
C LEU A 191 17.83 -1.69 8.27
N GLY A 192 17.78 -2.16 7.02
CA GLY A 192 18.45 -3.38 6.64
C GLY A 192 18.49 -3.62 5.15
N GLN A 193 19.66 -3.85 4.57
CA GLN A 193 19.85 -4.13 3.16
C GLN A 193 19.15 -5.43 2.72
N THR A 194 19.04 -5.65 1.41
CA THR A 194 18.47 -6.89 0.84
C THR A 194 19.17 -8.12 1.42
N GLY A 195 18.38 -9.08 1.89
CA GLY A 195 18.90 -10.32 2.48
C GLY A 195 19.41 -10.18 3.93
N SER A 196 19.24 -9.03 4.59
CA SER A 196 19.65 -8.83 5.99
C SER A 196 18.70 -9.41 7.03
N GLY A 197 17.48 -9.83 6.62
CA GLY A 197 16.44 -10.31 7.53
C GLY A 197 15.37 -9.26 7.88
N LYS A 198 15.34 -8.10 7.22
CA LYS A 198 14.34 -7.05 7.45
C LYS A 198 12.89 -7.58 7.34
N SER A 199 12.56 -8.31 6.28
CA SER A 199 11.23 -8.90 6.10
C SER A 199 10.91 -9.92 7.20
N VAL A 200 11.88 -10.74 7.62
CA VAL A 200 11.72 -11.68 8.75
C VAL A 200 11.37 -10.93 10.02
N PHE A 201 12.10 -9.85 10.32
CA PHE A 201 11.82 -8.99 11.48
C PHE A 201 10.38 -8.44 11.44
N LEU A 202 9.97 -7.87 10.31
CA LEU A 202 8.61 -7.30 10.16
C LEU A 202 7.53 -8.37 10.30
N HIS A 203 7.72 -9.55 9.70
CA HIS A 203 6.77 -10.66 9.81
C HIS A 203 6.66 -11.18 11.25
N THR A 204 7.78 -11.31 11.95
CA THR A 204 7.78 -11.70 13.36
C THR A 204 7.02 -10.69 14.21
N LEU A 205 7.32 -9.41 14.06
CA LEU A 205 6.63 -8.35 14.78
C LEU A 205 5.11 -8.36 14.53
N LEU A 206 4.70 -8.39 13.26
CA LEU A 206 3.28 -8.35 12.88
C LEU A 206 2.52 -9.57 13.37
N ASN A 207 3.04 -10.79 13.13
CA ASN A 207 2.34 -12.02 13.53
C ASN A 207 2.23 -12.14 15.05
N ASN A 208 3.31 -11.90 15.77
CA ASN A 208 3.30 -12.01 17.22
C ASN A 208 2.43 -10.92 17.88
N ALA A 209 2.44 -9.69 17.34
CA ALA A 209 1.55 -8.63 17.81
C ALA A 209 0.08 -9.00 17.61
N MET A 210 -0.28 -9.44 16.41
CA MET A 210 -1.66 -9.77 16.06
C MET A 210 -2.17 -11.02 16.81
N LEU A 211 -1.31 -12.01 17.07
CA LEU A 211 -1.67 -13.17 17.89
C LEU A 211 -1.89 -12.82 19.36
N LYS A 212 -1.16 -11.85 19.86
CA LYS A 212 -1.16 -11.46 21.28
C LYS A 212 -2.30 -10.51 21.64
N TYR A 213 -2.55 -9.52 20.79
CA TYR A 213 -3.48 -8.44 21.09
C TYR A 213 -4.80 -8.56 20.33
N SER A 214 -5.89 -8.04 20.90
CA SER A 214 -7.19 -8.01 20.25
C SER A 214 -7.23 -6.99 19.10
N PRO A 215 -7.89 -7.28 17.97
CA PRO A 215 -8.12 -6.31 16.90
C PRO A 215 -8.94 -5.07 17.36
N ASP A 216 -9.71 -5.19 18.46
CA ASP A 216 -10.40 -4.05 19.07
C ASP A 216 -9.43 -3.11 19.80
N SER A 217 -8.26 -3.58 20.21
CA SER A 217 -7.25 -2.81 20.93
C SER A 217 -6.03 -2.45 20.11
N LEU A 218 -5.81 -3.12 18.97
CA LEU A 218 -4.66 -2.92 18.09
C LEU A 218 -5.08 -2.97 16.63
N GLN A 219 -4.75 -1.94 15.86
CA GLN A 219 -5.04 -1.85 14.43
C GLN A 219 -3.81 -1.40 13.65
N PHE A 220 -3.63 -1.95 12.46
CA PHE A 220 -2.52 -1.65 11.57
C PHE A 220 -2.97 -0.97 10.29
N TYR A 221 -2.20 0.02 9.86
CA TYR A 221 -2.14 0.55 8.52
C TYR A 221 -0.82 0.09 7.91
N LEU A 222 -0.88 -0.69 6.84
CA LEU A 222 0.28 -1.31 6.22
C LEU A 222 0.49 -0.73 4.82
N LEU A 223 1.66 -0.13 4.58
CA LEU A 223 2.04 0.40 3.27
C LEU A 223 3.29 -0.37 2.80
N ASP A 224 3.18 -1.04 1.66
CA ASP A 224 4.27 -1.81 1.04
C ASP A 224 4.62 -1.18 -0.31
N PHE A 225 5.68 -0.40 -0.35
CA PHE A 225 6.18 0.25 -1.56
C PHE A 225 7.24 -0.58 -2.31
N LYS A 226 7.41 -1.83 -1.92
CA LYS A 226 8.31 -2.73 -2.64
C LYS A 226 7.68 -3.14 -3.96
N MET A 227 8.44 -3.05 -5.08
CA MET A 227 7.96 -3.46 -6.39
C MET A 227 7.39 -4.88 -6.35
N GLY A 228 6.13 -5.01 -6.77
CA GLY A 228 5.38 -6.26 -6.73
C GLY A 228 4.71 -6.58 -5.40
N GLY A 229 4.92 -5.80 -4.34
CA GLY A 229 4.12 -5.80 -3.09
C GLY A 229 3.88 -7.16 -2.42
N VAL A 230 4.83 -8.10 -2.58
CA VAL A 230 4.62 -9.50 -2.20
C VAL A 230 4.67 -9.71 -0.68
N GLU A 231 5.42 -8.86 0.02
CA GLU A 231 5.73 -9.05 1.43
C GLU A 231 4.51 -8.86 2.34
N LEU A 232 3.85 -7.70 2.27
CA LEU A 232 2.73 -7.39 3.16
C LEU A 232 1.36 -7.82 2.63
N ASN A 233 1.24 -8.18 1.36
CA ASN A 233 -0.03 -8.59 0.73
C ASN A 233 -0.71 -9.77 1.46
N ARG A 234 0.05 -10.63 2.09
CA ARG A 234 -0.47 -11.77 2.86
C ARG A 234 -1.34 -11.36 4.05
N TYR A 235 -1.14 -10.15 4.57
CA TYR A 235 -1.90 -9.63 5.72
C TYR A 235 -3.30 -9.13 5.37
N ARG A 236 -3.70 -9.19 4.08
CA ARG A 236 -5.01 -8.75 3.60
C ARG A 236 -6.19 -9.31 4.41
N SER A 237 -6.09 -10.56 4.85
CA SER A 237 -7.16 -11.26 5.56
C SER A 237 -7.03 -11.23 7.08
N TYR A 238 -6.06 -10.48 7.62
CA TYR A 238 -5.83 -10.41 9.06
C TYR A 238 -6.79 -9.40 9.70
N PRO A 239 -7.49 -9.77 10.79
CA PRO A 239 -8.54 -8.95 11.38
C PRO A 239 -8.05 -7.63 12.01
N HIS A 240 -6.75 -7.46 12.19
CA HIS A 240 -6.13 -6.25 12.73
C HIS A 240 -5.83 -5.20 11.65
N VAL A 241 -5.91 -5.56 10.37
CA VAL A 241 -5.47 -4.69 9.27
C VAL A 241 -6.63 -3.81 8.82
N ARG A 242 -6.51 -2.52 9.09
CA ARG A 242 -7.49 -1.52 8.69
C ARG A 242 -7.30 -1.03 7.27
N ALA A 243 -6.05 -0.82 6.87
CA ALA A 243 -5.69 -0.47 5.50
C ALA A 243 -4.42 -1.20 5.07
N LEU A 244 -4.41 -1.69 3.84
CA LEU A 244 -3.26 -2.29 3.19
C LEU A 244 -3.10 -1.72 1.78
N LEU A 245 -2.02 -0.98 1.57
CA LEU A 245 -1.58 -0.49 0.27
C LEU A 245 -0.39 -1.32 -0.20
N VAL A 246 -0.51 -1.88 -1.38
CA VAL A 246 0.52 -2.72 -2.01
C VAL A 246 0.74 -2.17 -3.41
N ASP A 247 1.39 -1.07 -3.53
CA ASP A 247 1.94 -0.49 -4.75
C ASP A 247 2.36 0.98 -4.50
N GLU A 248 3.34 1.44 -5.28
CA GLU A 248 3.90 2.80 -5.24
C GLU A 248 3.22 3.77 -6.22
N SER A 249 2.34 3.27 -7.10
CA SER A 249 1.96 3.96 -8.33
C SER A 249 1.11 5.23 -8.14
N ASP A 250 0.36 5.36 -7.04
CA ASP A 250 -0.52 6.52 -6.83
C ASP A 250 -0.34 7.17 -5.44
N PRO A 251 0.39 8.30 -5.36
CA PRO A 251 0.54 9.07 -4.12
C PRO A 251 -0.80 9.56 -3.54
N GLY A 252 -1.85 9.67 -4.37
CA GLY A 252 -3.18 10.08 -3.92
C GLY A 252 -3.79 9.11 -2.94
N ILE A 253 -3.61 7.81 -3.14
CA ILE A 253 -4.12 6.76 -2.24
C ILE A 253 -3.37 6.74 -0.92
N THR A 254 -2.04 6.88 -0.99
CA THR A 254 -1.22 7.08 0.22
C THR A 254 -1.73 8.26 1.03
N LEU A 255 -2.01 9.39 0.36
CA LEU A 255 -2.55 10.58 1.01
C LEU A 255 -3.90 10.31 1.68
N GLU A 256 -4.82 9.59 1.04
CA GLU A 256 -6.12 9.27 1.62
C GLU A 256 -6.01 8.36 2.86
N ILE A 257 -5.11 7.39 2.87
CA ILE A 257 -4.82 6.57 4.05
C ILE A 257 -4.28 7.45 5.20
N LEU A 258 -3.36 8.35 4.90
CA LEU A 258 -2.81 9.28 5.90
C LEU A 258 -3.85 10.27 6.41
N LYS A 259 -4.77 10.73 5.56
CA LYS A 259 -5.92 11.58 5.97
C LYS A 259 -6.86 10.85 6.92
N ASP A 260 -7.14 9.55 6.70
CA ASP A 260 -7.95 8.75 7.65
C ASP A 260 -7.28 8.71 9.03
N ILE A 261 -5.96 8.47 9.09
CA ILE A 261 -5.21 8.49 10.35
C ILE A 261 -5.30 9.88 11.01
N ARG A 262 -5.07 10.96 10.26
CA ARG A 262 -5.16 12.34 10.75
C ARG A 262 -6.57 12.67 11.27
N MET A 263 -7.61 12.27 10.56
CA MET A 263 -9.00 12.45 11.00
C MET A 263 -9.25 11.75 12.32
N ARG A 264 -8.82 10.50 12.47
CA ARG A 264 -8.92 9.75 13.73
C ARG A 264 -8.14 10.38 14.87
N MET A 265 -6.94 10.88 14.58
CA MET A 265 -6.18 11.64 15.59
C MET A 265 -6.95 12.85 16.09
N LYS A 266 -7.59 13.60 15.19
CA LYS A 266 -8.41 14.76 15.54
C LYS A 266 -9.60 14.35 16.42
N GLU A 267 -10.36 13.34 16.02
CA GLU A 267 -11.50 12.79 16.76
C GLU A 267 -11.08 12.31 18.16
N ARG A 268 -9.98 11.57 18.26
CA ARG A 268 -9.41 11.12 19.54
C ARG A 268 -9.02 12.28 20.44
N GLY A 269 -8.32 13.28 19.88
CA GLY A 269 -7.94 14.47 20.61
C GLY A 269 -9.14 15.24 21.17
N GLU A 270 -10.25 15.31 20.44
CA GLU A 270 -11.50 15.92 20.90
C GLU A 270 -12.15 15.10 22.01
N GLN A 271 -12.25 13.77 21.85
CA GLN A 271 -12.84 12.87 22.86
C GLN A 271 -12.00 12.85 24.15
N MET A 272 -10.68 12.77 24.05
CA MET A 272 -9.78 12.83 25.22
C MET A 272 -9.90 14.14 25.97
N ARG A 273 -9.98 15.27 25.25
CA ARG A 273 -10.16 16.59 25.85
C ARG A 273 -11.50 16.72 26.57
N GLN A 274 -12.58 16.18 25.99
CA GLN A 274 -13.90 16.15 26.63
C GLN A 274 -13.90 15.28 27.90
N ALA A 275 -13.16 14.18 27.89
CA ALA A 275 -12.98 13.30 29.05
C ALA A 275 -11.95 13.82 30.08
N GLY A 276 -11.21 14.89 29.77
CA GLY A 276 -10.15 15.40 30.66
C GLY A 276 -8.89 14.53 30.69
N CYS A 277 -8.74 13.59 29.74
CA CYS A 277 -7.62 12.65 29.67
C CYS A 277 -6.47 13.19 28.79
N GLN A 278 -5.23 12.89 29.14
CA GLN A 278 -4.06 13.38 28.41
C GLN A 278 -3.48 12.35 27.43
N ASN A 279 -3.78 11.07 27.59
CA ASN A 279 -3.25 9.99 26.77
C ASN A 279 -4.27 8.86 26.58
N LEU A 280 -4.00 7.96 25.62
CA LEU A 280 -4.84 6.82 25.27
C LEU A 280 -5.12 5.90 26.47
N LYS A 281 -4.09 5.61 27.26
CA LYS A 281 -4.19 4.69 28.40
C LYS A 281 -5.15 5.19 29.44
N ASP A 282 -5.03 6.47 29.84
CA ASP A 282 -5.91 7.08 30.81
C ASP A 282 -7.34 7.15 30.29
N TYR A 283 -7.52 7.54 29.02
CA TYR A 283 -8.84 7.59 28.39
C TYR A 283 -9.54 6.21 28.42
N ASN A 284 -8.84 5.15 27.99
CA ASN A 284 -9.42 3.81 27.94
C ASN A 284 -9.72 3.23 29.32
N ARG A 285 -8.95 3.62 30.34
CA ARG A 285 -9.22 3.22 31.73
C ARG A 285 -10.50 3.87 32.27
N GLU A 286 -10.72 5.14 31.94
CA GLU A 286 -11.91 5.86 32.37
C GLU A 286 -13.15 5.54 31.53
N ASN A 287 -12.96 5.08 30.29
CA ASN A 287 -14.03 4.78 29.34
C ASN A 287 -13.98 3.32 28.84
N PRO A 288 -14.18 2.32 29.71
CA PRO A 288 -14.00 0.90 29.34
C PRO A 288 -14.96 0.41 28.27
N ASN A 289 -16.13 1.04 28.10
CA ASN A 289 -17.13 0.70 27.09
C ASN A 289 -16.93 1.38 25.74
N HIS A 290 -16.01 2.35 25.66
CA HIS A 290 -15.71 3.14 24.45
C HIS A 290 -14.19 3.25 24.26
N LYS A 291 -13.50 2.13 24.34
CA LYS A 291 -12.06 2.08 24.19
C LYS A 291 -11.62 2.42 22.76
N MET A 292 -10.54 3.16 22.65
CA MET A 292 -9.85 3.43 21.39
C MET A 292 -8.70 2.45 21.20
N PRO A 293 -8.53 1.86 20.01
CA PRO A 293 -7.39 0.98 19.74
C PRO A 293 -6.08 1.76 19.63
N ARG A 294 -4.95 1.12 19.87
CA ARG A 294 -3.63 1.59 19.43
C ARG A 294 -3.54 1.44 17.91
N LEU A 295 -3.08 2.48 17.20
CA LEU A 295 -2.91 2.47 15.76
C LEU A 295 -1.42 2.45 15.41
N ILE A 296 -1.03 1.58 14.50
CA ILE A 296 0.34 1.48 14.01
C ILE A 296 0.35 1.65 12.49
N LEU A 297 1.01 2.71 12.02
CA LEU A 297 1.34 2.88 10.61
C LEU A 297 2.71 2.24 10.36
N LEU A 298 2.72 1.11 9.68
CA LEU A 298 3.94 0.44 9.23
C LEU A 298 4.13 0.68 7.74
N VAL A 299 5.30 1.20 7.37
CA VAL A 299 5.65 1.50 5.99
C VAL A 299 6.93 0.75 5.63
N ASP A 300 6.82 -0.23 4.76
CA ASP A 300 7.99 -0.87 4.15
C ASP A 300 8.44 -0.10 2.91
N GLU A 301 9.77 0.01 2.74
CA GLU A 301 10.43 0.88 1.77
C GLU A 301 10.00 2.36 1.89
N CYS A 302 10.00 2.86 3.12
CA CYS A 302 9.53 4.22 3.46
C CYS A 302 10.25 5.35 2.70
N HIS A 303 11.42 5.08 2.09
CA HIS A 303 12.10 6.04 1.21
C HIS A 303 11.19 6.51 0.06
N ALA A 304 10.23 5.70 -0.37
CA ALA A 304 9.25 6.06 -1.40
C ALA A 304 8.31 7.21 -0.97
N LEU A 305 8.05 7.35 0.34
CA LEU A 305 7.26 8.47 0.86
C LEU A 305 7.95 9.82 0.79
N PHE A 306 9.30 9.83 0.77
CA PHE A 306 10.11 11.04 0.89
C PHE A 306 10.87 11.35 -0.40
N LYS A 307 10.28 11.00 -1.56
CA LYS A 307 10.84 11.35 -2.87
C LYS A 307 10.77 12.87 -3.07
N ASP A 308 11.82 13.46 -3.61
CA ASP A 308 11.86 14.86 -3.97
C ASP A 308 10.75 15.20 -4.97
N GLY A 309 9.64 15.70 -4.46
CA GLY A 309 8.46 16.08 -5.23
C GLY A 309 8.00 17.49 -4.88
N ARG A 310 8.02 18.42 -5.85
CA ARG A 310 7.43 19.77 -5.69
C ARG A 310 5.90 19.76 -5.78
N HIS A 311 5.29 18.58 -5.89
CA HIS A 311 3.85 18.43 -6.04
C HIS A 311 3.11 18.71 -4.71
N LYS A 312 1.93 19.31 -4.81
CA LYS A 312 1.08 19.65 -3.66
C LYS A 312 0.77 18.43 -2.78
N ILE A 313 0.53 17.27 -3.42
CA ILE A 313 0.24 16.00 -2.73
C ILE A 313 1.41 15.58 -1.83
N GLN A 314 2.65 15.64 -2.32
CA GLN A 314 3.83 15.25 -1.54
C GLN A 314 3.99 16.10 -0.29
N LYS A 315 3.80 17.41 -0.41
CA LYS A 315 3.87 18.32 0.75
C LYS A 315 2.81 18.01 1.80
N GLU A 316 1.61 17.62 1.38
CA GLU A 316 0.55 17.24 2.30
C GLU A 316 0.87 15.90 3.00
N ILE A 317 1.43 14.93 2.29
CA ILE A 317 1.95 13.67 2.85
C ILE A 317 2.98 13.96 3.95
N ASP A 318 4.01 14.77 3.63
CA ASP A 318 5.07 15.13 4.56
C ASP A 318 4.52 15.81 5.82
N GLN A 319 3.57 16.73 5.67
CA GLN A 319 2.92 17.42 6.78
C GLN A 319 2.13 16.47 7.68
N ILE A 320 1.39 15.53 7.11
CA ILE A 320 0.62 14.58 7.91
C ILE A 320 1.54 13.63 8.66
N ILE A 321 2.59 13.11 8.01
CA ILE A 321 3.56 12.23 8.68
C ILE A 321 4.26 12.98 9.82
N GLU A 322 4.66 14.23 9.59
CA GLU A 322 5.26 15.07 10.64
C GLU A 322 4.30 15.30 11.81
N GLN A 323 3.02 15.52 11.53
CA GLN A 323 1.99 15.65 12.56
C GLN A 323 1.81 14.35 13.34
N ILE A 324 1.74 13.19 12.68
CA ILE A 324 1.66 11.89 13.34
C ILE A 324 2.88 11.66 14.23
N ALA A 325 4.09 11.97 13.74
CA ALA A 325 5.32 11.81 14.51
C ALA A 325 5.35 12.68 15.78
N LYS A 326 4.83 13.91 15.71
CA LYS A 326 4.87 14.85 16.85
C LYS A 326 3.72 14.65 17.85
N GLU A 327 2.52 14.36 17.35
CA GLU A 327 1.28 14.41 18.15
C GLU A 327 0.70 13.02 18.42
N GLY A 328 1.06 12.01 17.59
CA GLY A 328 0.45 10.68 17.63
C GLY A 328 0.64 9.93 18.93
N ARG A 329 1.79 10.10 19.61
CA ARG A 329 2.15 9.34 20.80
C ARG A 329 1.09 9.33 21.90
N ASN A 330 0.58 10.48 22.26
CA ASN A 330 -0.42 10.60 23.33
C ASN A 330 -1.78 10.00 22.93
N GLN A 331 -2.04 9.95 21.62
CA GLN A 331 -3.27 9.41 21.05
C GLN A 331 -3.15 7.92 20.68
N GLY A 332 -2.00 7.28 21.03
CA GLY A 332 -1.73 5.88 20.73
C GLY A 332 -1.57 5.60 19.23
N VAL A 333 -1.01 6.56 18.48
CA VAL A 333 -0.69 6.41 17.06
C VAL A 333 0.83 6.39 16.88
N HIS A 334 1.36 5.31 16.35
CA HIS A 334 2.79 5.05 16.24
C HIS A 334 3.20 4.80 14.79
N LEU A 335 4.45 5.18 14.46
CA LEU A 335 5.07 4.96 13.17
C LEU A 335 6.11 3.84 13.30
N ILE A 336 6.12 2.93 12.34
CA ILE A 336 7.19 1.97 12.11
C ILE A 336 7.62 2.12 10.66
N PHE A 337 8.78 2.71 10.44
CA PHE A 337 9.36 2.84 9.11
C PHE A 337 10.39 1.74 8.87
N ALA A 338 10.36 1.16 7.69
CA ALA A 338 11.35 0.17 7.28
C ALA A 338 11.88 0.51 5.88
N THR A 339 13.19 0.35 5.67
CA THR A 339 13.80 0.55 4.35
C THR A 339 15.11 -0.20 4.21
N GLN A 340 15.54 -0.42 2.98
CA GLN A 340 16.84 -0.99 2.66
C GLN A 340 17.94 0.07 2.59
N THR A 341 17.60 1.28 2.19
CA THR A 341 18.53 2.40 2.05
C THR A 341 17.80 3.73 2.23
N LEU A 342 18.57 4.73 2.63
CA LEU A 342 18.15 6.14 2.67
C LEU A 342 18.78 6.97 1.56
N THR A 343 19.52 6.32 0.66
CA THR A 343 20.15 7.00 -0.48
C THR A 343 19.08 7.52 -1.43
N GLY A 344 19.14 8.81 -1.76
CA GLY A 344 18.20 9.43 -2.72
C GLY A 344 16.87 9.88 -2.12
N CYS A 345 16.68 9.76 -0.80
CA CYS A 345 15.52 10.36 -0.11
C CYS A 345 15.99 11.31 1.00
N THR A 346 15.13 12.26 1.34
CA THR A 346 15.40 13.22 2.41
C THR A 346 14.28 13.16 3.43
N ILE A 347 14.45 12.31 4.46
CA ILE A 347 13.52 12.31 5.58
C ILE A 347 13.71 13.59 6.39
N PRO A 348 12.65 14.37 6.67
CA PRO A 348 12.75 15.57 7.49
C PRO A 348 13.35 15.26 8.88
N ARG A 349 14.30 16.08 9.33
CA ARG A 349 14.91 15.93 10.66
C ARG A 349 13.88 15.97 11.80
N SER A 350 12.80 16.70 11.60
CA SER A 350 11.67 16.75 12.54
C SER A 350 11.03 15.37 12.76
N ILE A 351 11.04 14.49 11.76
CA ILE A 351 10.55 13.11 11.86
C ILE A 351 11.61 12.23 12.49
N ILE A 352 12.86 12.26 12.00
CA ILE A 352 13.96 11.45 12.52
C ILE A 352 14.13 11.65 14.02
N ASN A 353 14.05 12.89 14.51
CA ASN A 353 14.18 13.22 15.93
C ASN A 353 13.03 12.68 16.81
N GLN A 354 11.93 12.22 16.23
CA GLN A 354 10.84 11.56 16.95
C GLN A 354 10.95 10.04 16.96
N ILE A 355 11.88 9.48 16.17
CA ILE A 355 12.13 8.04 16.15
C ILE A 355 13.03 7.71 17.35
N THR A 356 12.48 7.00 18.30
CA THR A 356 13.17 6.62 19.53
C THR A 356 13.85 5.25 19.44
N ASP A 357 13.32 4.37 18.57
CA ASP A 357 13.73 2.97 18.51
C ASP A 357 14.24 2.57 17.14
N PRO A 358 15.51 2.81 16.83
CA PRO A 358 16.13 2.30 15.62
C PRO A 358 16.55 0.83 15.81
N TYR A 359 16.10 -0.01 14.89
CA TYR A 359 16.52 -1.41 14.72
C TYR A 359 17.41 -1.51 13.49
N LEU A 360 18.68 -1.81 13.69
CA LEU A 360 19.67 -1.90 12.62
C LEU A 360 20.00 -3.36 12.31
N LEU A 361 19.67 -3.82 11.14
CA LEU A 361 20.21 -5.03 10.56
C LEU A 361 21.44 -4.68 9.71
N LYS A 362 22.01 -5.64 8.99
CA LYS A 362 23.12 -5.34 8.08
C LYS A 362 22.71 -4.27 7.08
N CYS A 363 23.38 -3.11 7.08
CA CYS A 363 23.05 -1.95 6.26
C CYS A 363 24.31 -1.11 5.95
N SER A 364 24.14 -0.02 5.20
CA SER A 364 25.22 0.94 4.96
C SER A 364 25.57 1.70 6.24
N PRO A 365 26.86 1.87 6.59
CA PRO A 365 27.28 2.71 7.72
C PRO A 365 26.81 4.17 7.59
N VAL A 366 26.70 4.68 6.37
CA VAL A 366 26.22 6.05 6.09
C VAL A 366 24.75 6.21 6.48
N ASP A 367 23.92 5.23 6.15
CA ASP A 367 22.50 5.23 6.52
C ASP A 367 22.32 5.05 8.04
N ALA A 368 23.09 4.15 8.65
CA ALA A 368 23.04 3.89 10.08
C ALA A 368 23.51 5.09 10.94
N GLN A 369 24.37 5.95 10.39
CA GLN A 369 24.88 7.14 11.09
C GLN A 369 23.78 8.14 11.49
N LEU A 370 22.60 8.06 10.86
CA LEU A 370 21.45 8.88 11.24
C LEU A 370 20.88 8.49 12.61
N PHE A 371 21.14 7.27 13.07
CA PHE A 371 20.51 6.71 14.27
C PHE A 371 21.51 6.36 15.38
N VAL A 372 22.78 6.12 15.03
CA VAL A 372 23.82 5.70 15.98
C VAL A 372 25.13 6.42 15.75
N GLU A 373 25.87 6.68 16.84
CA GLU A 373 27.12 7.45 16.79
C GLU A 373 28.29 6.68 16.14
N ASN A 374 28.35 5.36 16.36
CA ASN A 374 29.44 4.49 15.89
C ASN A 374 28.93 3.35 15.02
N PRO A 375 28.37 3.65 13.81
CA PRO A 375 27.70 2.64 12.99
C PRO A 375 28.63 1.51 12.55
N THR A 376 29.88 1.81 12.18
CA THR A 376 30.84 0.81 11.72
C THR A 376 31.13 -0.24 12.79
N LYS A 377 31.33 0.18 14.04
CA LYS A 377 31.56 -0.75 15.16
C LYS A 377 30.37 -1.67 15.39
N ILE A 378 29.15 -1.10 15.40
CA ILE A 378 27.92 -1.86 15.62
C ILE A 378 27.70 -2.86 14.47
N LEU A 379 27.80 -2.40 13.21
CA LEU A 379 27.55 -3.24 12.04
C LEU A 379 28.59 -4.34 11.84
N ASN A 380 29.83 -4.16 12.34
CA ASN A 380 30.85 -5.19 12.33
C ASN A 380 30.55 -6.32 13.33
N LEU A 381 29.82 -6.04 14.38
CA LEU A 381 29.40 -7.04 15.37
C LEU A 381 28.13 -7.80 14.92
N LEU A 382 27.40 -7.31 13.92
CA LEU A 382 26.21 -7.97 13.43
C LEU A 382 26.56 -9.12 12.47
N THR A 383 26.09 -10.32 12.78
CA THR A 383 26.04 -11.44 11.84
C THR A 383 24.88 -11.24 10.85
N LEU A 384 24.87 -12.05 9.79
CA LEU A 384 23.74 -12.04 8.86
C LEU A 384 22.46 -12.42 9.61
N HIS A 385 21.35 -11.71 9.33
CA HIS A 385 20.04 -11.90 9.97
C HIS A 385 19.94 -11.51 11.45
N CYS A 386 21.00 -11.02 12.08
CA CYS A 386 20.91 -10.42 13.40
C CYS A 386 20.66 -8.92 13.30
N ALA A 387 20.07 -8.38 14.34
CA ALA A 387 19.74 -6.97 14.48
C ALA A 387 20.37 -6.37 15.73
N TYR A 388 20.59 -5.07 15.69
CA TYR A 388 20.99 -4.26 16.83
C TYR A 388 19.85 -3.31 17.18
N HIS A 389 19.64 -3.14 18.48
CA HIS A 389 18.77 -2.15 19.06
C HIS A 389 19.43 -1.57 20.31
N LYS A 390 19.26 -0.28 20.56
CA LYS A 390 19.62 0.34 21.81
C LYS A 390 18.38 0.57 22.64
N ASP A 391 18.21 -0.18 23.71
CA ASP A 391 17.11 0.05 24.64
C ASP A 391 17.41 1.32 25.46
N HIS A 392 16.70 2.38 25.15
CA HIS A 392 16.85 3.67 25.82
C HIS A 392 16.38 3.66 27.28
N ALA A 393 15.50 2.73 27.67
CA ALA A 393 15.05 2.59 29.05
C ALA A 393 16.12 2.02 29.98
N SER A 394 16.84 0.98 29.51
CA SER A 394 17.96 0.35 30.25
C SER A 394 19.33 0.91 29.86
N ASN A 395 19.42 1.68 28.78
CA ASN A 395 20.65 2.16 28.12
C ASN A 395 21.59 1.01 27.74
N GLN A 396 21.02 -0.14 27.36
CA GLN A 396 21.79 -1.33 26.96
C GLN A 396 21.75 -1.50 25.44
N ASP A 397 22.88 -1.98 24.91
CA ASP A 397 23.00 -2.38 23.52
C ASP A 397 22.53 -3.84 23.38
N GLU A 398 21.49 -4.08 22.61
CA GLU A 398 20.90 -5.39 22.38
C GLU A 398 21.29 -5.90 20.98
N TYR A 399 21.97 -7.04 20.91
CA TYR A 399 22.29 -7.76 19.68
C TYR A 399 21.46 -9.04 19.65
N PHE A 400 20.57 -9.18 18.72
CA PHE A 400 19.63 -10.29 18.71
C PHE A 400 19.34 -10.82 17.30
N CYS A 401 18.91 -12.06 17.21
CA CYS A 401 18.41 -12.66 15.98
C CYS A 401 16.87 -12.73 16.03
N PRO A 402 16.17 -12.15 15.04
CA PRO A 402 14.72 -12.26 14.93
C PRO A 402 14.28 -13.72 14.80
N ILE A 403 13.09 -14.04 15.32
CA ILE A 403 12.47 -15.35 15.15
C ILE A 403 12.13 -15.56 13.68
N PHE A 404 12.62 -16.63 13.08
CA PHE A 404 12.28 -16.97 11.70
C PHE A 404 10.89 -17.62 11.64
N LEU A 405 10.00 -17.01 10.85
CA LEU A 405 8.69 -17.55 10.56
C LEU A 405 8.63 -18.06 9.12
N GLY A 406 8.72 -19.38 8.93
CA GLY A 406 8.49 -20.00 7.64
C GLY A 406 7.02 -19.85 7.18
N LYS A 407 6.78 -20.09 5.89
CA LYS A 407 5.44 -19.94 5.28
C LYS A 407 4.36 -20.71 6.03
N GLU A 408 4.63 -21.96 6.38
CA GLU A 408 3.69 -22.83 7.11
C GLU A 408 3.31 -22.24 8.49
N LYS A 409 4.28 -21.73 9.25
CA LYS A 409 4.03 -21.10 10.56
C LYS A 409 3.17 -19.84 10.40
N MET A 410 3.42 -19.03 9.37
CA MET A 410 2.60 -17.85 9.09
C MET A 410 1.16 -18.22 8.70
N ASP A 411 0.97 -19.30 7.94
CA ASP A 411 -0.36 -19.80 7.60
C ASP A 411 -1.10 -20.34 8.85
N ASN A 412 -0.39 -20.96 9.76
CA ASN A 412 -0.94 -21.40 11.06
C ASN A 412 -1.28 -20.20 11.97
N CYS A 413 -0.47 -19.14 11.96
CA CYS A 413 -0.81 -17.87 12.62
C CYS A 413 -2.15 -17.32 12.12
N LEU A 414 -2.36 -17.26 10.81
CA LEU A 414 -3.62 -16.75 10.23
C LEU A 414 -4.82 -17.63 10.62
N LYS A 415 -4.67 -18.96 10.60
CA LYS A 415 -5.73 -19.88 11.05
C LYS A 415 -6.09 -19.65 12.51
N ALA A 416 -5.07 -19.54 13.39
CA ALA A 416 -5.27 -19.28 14.81
C ALA A 416 -5.94 -17.92 15.05
N LEU A 417 -5.53 -16.87 14.33
CA LEU A 417 -6.14 -15.54 14.39
C LEU A 417 -7.61 -15.55 13.98
N ASN A 418 -7.94 -16.19 12.87
CA ASN A 418 -9.32 -16.29 12.39
C ASN A 418 -10.20 -17.05 13.41
N GLN A 419 -9.67 -18.08 14.03
CA GLN A 419 -10.38 -18.82 15.07
C GLN A 419 -10.59 -17.97 16.34
N LYS A 420 -9.55 -17.25 16.80
CA LYS A 420 -9.61 -16.37 17.98
C LYS A 420 -10.54 -15.18 17.78
N SER A 421 -10.60 -14.63 16.56
CA SER A 421 -11.40 -13.44 16.23
C SER A 421 -12.81 -13.75 15.72
N SER A 422 -13.16 -15.02 15.55
CA SER A 422 -14.48 -15.43 14.99
C SER A 422 -15.70 -14.92 15.75
N SER A 423 -15.55 -14.63 17.04
CA SER A 423 -16.63 -14.08 17.89
C SER A 423 -16.62 -12.55 17.97
N LEU A 424 -15.64 -11.88 17.39
CA LEU A 424 -15.52 -10.44 17.46
C LEU A 424 -16.30 -9.79 16.31
N GLN A 425 -17.09 -8.76 16.61
CA GLN A 425 -17.71 -7.89 15.62
C GLN A 425 -16.81 -6.67 15.42
N LEU A 426 -16.11 -6.62 14.28
CA LEU A 426 -15.28 -5.48 13.93
C LEU A 426 -16.15 -4.38 13.33
N ASP A 427 -15.86 -3.14 13.69
CA ASP A 427 -16.55 -1.94 13.19
C ASP A 427 -16.04 -1.44 11.83
N PHE A 428 -15.13 -2.20 11.22
CA PHE A 428 -14.51 -1.86 9.93
C PHE A 428 -14.25 -3.08 9.06
N SER A 429 -14.16 -2.84 7.75
CA SER A 429 -13.59 -3.76 6.77
C SER A 429 -12.20 -3.27 6.34
N THR A 430 -11.31 -4.19 6.00
CA THR A 430 -9.97 -3.83 5.52
C THR A 430 -10.06 -3.07 4.19
N PHE A 431 -9.54 -1.84 4.17
CA PHE A 431 -9.28 -1.13 2.93
C PHE A 431 -8.04 -1.75 2.26
N TYR A 432 -8.22 -2.28 1.06
CA TYR A 432 -7.16 -2.96 0.34
C TYR A 432 -6.98 -2.37 -1.05
N PHE A 433 -5.75 -1.98 -1.40
CA PHE A 433 -5.41 -1.43 -2.70
C PHE A 433 -4.09 -2.00 -3.23
N THR A 434 -4.10 -2.45 -4.52
CA THR A 434 -2.94 -3.07 -5.20
C THR A 434 -2.54 -2.38 -6.50
N GLY A 435 -2.96 -1.14 -6.73
CA GLY A 435 -2.70 -0.44 -8.01
C GLY A 435 -3.53 -0.93 -9.20
N ALA A 436 -3.92 -2.20 -9.22
CA ALA A 436 -4.67 -2.83 -10.32
C ALA A 436 -6.11 -3.20 -9.95
N GLN A 437 -6.67 -2.63 -8.90
CA GLN A 437 -8.03 -2.96 -8.50
C GLN A 437 -9.05 -2.37 -9.48
N SER A 438 -9.82 -3.24 -10.11
CA SER A 438 -11.04 -2.85 -10.81
C SER A 438 -12.22 -2.75 -9.83
N TYR A 439 -13.00 -1.69 -9.96
CA TYR A 439 -14.29 -1.57 -9.28
C TYR A 439 -15.24 -2.68 -9.75
N LYS A 440 -15.76 -3.45 -8.80
CA LYS A 440 -16.79 -4.44 -9.10
C LYS A 440 -18.14 -3.77 -9.03
N LEU A 441 -18.76 -3.57 -10.18
CA LEU A 441 -20.04 -2.91 -10.32
C LEU A 441 -21.12 -3.49 -9.41
N GLN A 442 -21.13 -4.81 -9.22
CA GLN A 442 -22.09 -5.49 -8.35
C GLN A 442 -22.07 -4.96 -6.91
N GLU A 443 -20.87 -4.76 -6.34
CA GLU A 443 -20.72 -4.21 -4.98
C GLU A 443 -21.27 -2.77 -4.88
N GLY A 444 -21.19 -2.00 -5.97
CA GLY A 444 -21.78 -0.66 -6.07
C GLY A 444 -23.30 -0.65 -6.16
N LEU A 445 -23.86 -1.61 -6.85
CA LEU A 445 -25.33 -1.72 -7.02
C LEU A 445 -26.03 -2.15 -5.73
N GLU A 446 -25.40 -2.99 -4.91
CA GLU A 446 -25.97 -3.47 -3.64
C GLU A 446 -26.19 -2.34 -2.61
N ASN A 447 -25.48 -1.21 -2.75
CA ASN A 447 -25.54 -0.09 -1.82
C ASN A 447 -26.31 1.14 -2.35
N ILE A 448 -27.04 1.02 -3.46
CA ILE A 448 -27.88 2.11 -3.97
C ILE A 448 -29.11 2.28 -3.09
N SER A 449 -29.33 3.51 -2.64
CA SER A 449 -30.52 3.88 -1.87
C SER A 449 -31.71 4.05 -2.81
N TYR A 450 -32.74 3.19 -2.67
CA TYR A 450 -33.97 3.26 -3.48
C TYR A 450 -34.91 4.35 -2.93
N GLN A 451 -34.42 5.58 -2.84
CA GLN A 451 -35.18 6.72 -2.34
C GLN A 451 -36.00 7.41 -3.43
N ARG A 452 -36.47 8.61 -3.12
CA ARG A 452 -37.35 9.42 -3.97
C ARG A 452 -36.77 9.77 -5.35
N TYR A 453 -35.42 9.84 -5.47
CA TYR A 453 -34.72 10.27 -6.69
C TYR A 453 -33.92 9.11 -7.29
N ALA A 454 -33.73 9.15 -8.60
CA ALA A 454 -32.83 8.24 -9.26
C ALA A 454 -31.37 8.57 -8.89
N GLU A 455 -30.58 7.55 -8.58
CA GLU A 455 -29.20 7.68 -8.21
C GLU A 455 -28.30 6.99 -9.25
N ALA A 456 -27.42 7.77 -9.86
CA ALA A 456 -26.36 7.26 -10.72
C ALA A 456 -25.11 6.98 -9.88
N SER A 457 -24.65 5.74 -9.82
CA SER A 457 -23.36 5.40 -9.23
C SER A 457 -22.24 5.78 -10.19
N LEU A 458 -21.23 6.49 -9.71
CA LEU A 458 -20.04 6.85 -10.49
C LEU A 458 -18.86 5.93 -10.20
N GLY A 459 -18.96 5.13 -9.15
CA GLY A 459 -17.89 4.29 -8.65
C GLY A 459 -17.80 4.31 -7.13
N ARG A 460 -16.64 4.03 -6.63
CA ARG A 460 -16.34 3.97 -5.20
C ARG A 460 -15.26 4.98 -4.84
N SER A 461 -15.40 5.68 -3.71
CA SER A 461 -14.36 6.58 -3.23
C SER A 461 -13.10 5.79 -2.85
N LEU A 462 -11.94 6.41 -3.04
CA LEU A 462 -10.64 5.85 -2.62
C LEU A 462 -10.32 6.13 -1.14
N GLU A 463 -11.29 6.61 -0.39
CA GLU A 463 -11.16 6.80 1.05
C GLU A 463 -11.15 5.46 1.78
N VAL A 464 -10.48 5.38 2.93
CA VAL A 464 -10.41 4.16 3.76
C VAL A 464 -11.81 3.72 4.22
N GLN A 465 -12.70 4.68 4.49
CA GLN A 465 -14.13 4.43 4.67
C GLN A 465 -14.87 4.56 3.35
N SER A 466 -14.52 3.69 2.44
CA SER A 466 -14.99 3.72 1.08
C SER A 466 -16.50 3.73 0.97
N GLN A 467 -17.04 4.78 0.34
CA GLN A 467 -18.45 4.93 0.04
C GLN A 467 -18.69 4.96 -1.47
N ASN A 468 -19.85 4.51 -1.90
CA ASN A 468 -20.24 4.70 -3.29
C ASN A 468 -20.42 6.20 -3.57
N ILE A 469 -19.79 6.67 -4.62
CA ILE A 469 -20.00 8.02 -5.14
C ILE A 469 -21.26 7.95 -6.00
N VAL A 470 -22.33 8.59 -5.53
CA VAL A 470 -23.61 8.61 -6.24
C VAL A 470 -24.04 10.05 -6.53
N VAL A 471 -24.62 10.27 -7.69
CA VAL A 471 -25.25 11.52 -8.07
C VAL A 471 -26.76 11.32 -8.10
N ARG A 472 -27.49 12.20 -7.41
CA ARG A 472 -28.94 12.21 -7.38
C ARG A 472 -29.46 13.13 -8.48
N LEU A 473 -30.24 12.56 -9.38
CA LEU A 473 -30.85 13.29 -10.47
C LEU A 473 -32.26 13.77 -10.06
N LYS A 474 -32.42 15.09 -9.97
CA LYS A 474 -33.65 15.74 -9.55
C LYS A 474 -34.22 16.54 -10.68
N LYS A 475 -35.57 16.63 -10.77
CA LYS A 475 -36.25 17.53 -11.73
C LYS A 475 -36.07 18.98 -11.23
N ASP A 476 -34.97 19.63 -11.65
CA ASP A 476 -34.63 21.01 -11.36
C ASP A 476 -33.74 21.57 -12.46
N ILE A 477 -33.62 22.88 -12.59
CA ILE A 477 -32.86 23.54 -13.68
C ILE A 477 -31.40 23.08 -13.65
N ALA A 478 -30.84 22.78 -14.81
CA ALA A 478 -29.44 22.44 -15.05
C ALA A 478 -28.88 21.25 -14.19
N GLN A 479 -29.73 20.35 -13.73
CA GLN A 479 -29.34 19.15 -12.97
C GLN A 479 -28.75 18.05 -13.88
N ASN A 480 -27.58 18.31 -14.46
CA ASN A 480 -26.84 17.40 -15.31
C ASN A 480 -25.52 16.99 -14.64
N LEU A 481 -24.88 15.96 -15.17
CA LEU A 481 -23.56 15.52 -14.72
C LEU A 481 -22.51 15.79 -15.79
N LEU A 482 -21.49 16.58 -15.45
CA LEU A 482 -20.32 16.79 -16.28
C LEU A 482 -19.14 16.01 -15.73
N ILE A 483 -18.58 15.11 -16.56
CA ILE A 483 -17.39 14.31 -16.26
C ILE A 483 -16.21 14.89 -17.04
N LEU A 484 -15.20 15.38 -16.32
CA LEU A 484 -13.96 15.87 -16.92
C LEU A 484 -12.87 14.82 -16.77
N GLY A 485 -12.33 14.35 -17.89
CA GLY A 485 -11.27 13.34 -17.89
C GLY A 485 -10.56 13.23 -19.22
N ASN A 486 -9.25 12.96 -19.18
CA ASN A 486 -8.45 12.74 -20.38
C ASN A 486 -8.87 11.41 -21.05
N ASN A 487 -9.03 11.42 -22.36
CA ASN A 487 -9.46 10.25 -23.14
C ASN A 487 -8.40 9.14 -23.24
N GLU A 488 -7.12 9.44 -22.94
CA GLU A 488 -6.01 8.48 -23.08
C GLU A 488 -6.17 7.18 -22.26
N GLN A 489 -7.01 7.20 -21.21
CA GLN A 489 -7.23 6.03 -20.34
C GLN A 489 -8.70 5.60 -20.28
N GLU A 490 -9.56 6.11 -21.12
CA GLU A 490 -11.02 5.79 -21.16
C GLU A 490 -11.76 5.93 -19.82
N GLN A 491 -11.15 6.59 -18.84
CA GLN A 491 -11.69 6.68 -17.48
C GLN A 491 -13.07 7.34 -17.44
N GLY A 492 -13.24 8.42 -18.20
CA GLY A 492 -14.52 9.12 -18.29
C GLY A 492 -15.62 8.26 -18.92
N LEU A 493 -15.28 7.47 -19.93
CA LEU A 493 -16.21 6.51 -20.56
C LEU A 493 -16.64 5.43 -19.57
N ARG A 494 -15.71 4.87 -18.80
CA ARG A 494 -16.01 3.87 -17.75
C ARG A 494 -16.99 4.41 -16.71
N VAL A 495 -16.84 5.68 -16.30
CA VAL A 495 -17.78 6.33 -15.37
C VAL A 495 -19.18 6.46 -15.99
N LEU A 496 -19.28 6.81 -17.29
CA LEU A 496 -20.57 6.82 -18.00
C LEU A 496 -21.19 5.43 -18.03
N LEU A 497 -20.45 4.38 -18.40
CA LEU A 497 -20.95 3.01 -18.46
C LEU A 497 -21.46 2.52 -17.09
N VAL A 498 -20.72 2.79 -16.02
CA VAL A 498 -21.16 2.48 -14.64
C VAL A 498 -22.46 3.22 -14.30
N SER A 499 -22.58 4.49 -14.71
CA SER A 499 -23.76 5.31 -14.48
C SER A 499 -24.98 4.77 -15.22
N ILE A 500 -24.82 4.35 -16.49
CA ILE A 500 -25.89 3.71 -17.29
C ILE A 500 -26.41 2.49 -16.55
N VAL A 501 -25.54 1.54 -16.23
CA VAL A 501 -25.95 0.28 -15.60
C VAL A 501 -26.59 0.50 -14.23
N SER A 502 -26.09 1.46 -13.45
CA SER A 502 -26.65 1.77 -12.13
C SER A 502 -28.06 2.38 -12.22
N LEU A 503 -28.29 3.28 -13.18
CA LEU A 503 -29.63 3.86 -13.43
C LEU A 503 -30.62 2.82 -13.97
N MET A 504 -30.18 1.96 -14.89
CA MET A 504 -30.98 0.83 -15.38
C MET A 504 -31.37 -0.11 -14.22
N HIS A 505 -30.41 -0.42 -13.35
CA HIS A 505 -30.67 -1.23 -12.15
C HIS A 505 -31.67 -0.56 -11.21
N TYR A 506 -31.51 0.75 -10.94
CA TYR A 506 -32.46 1.53 -10.15
C TYR A 506 -33.89 1.43 -10.70
N HIS A 507 -34.09 1.65 -12.00
CA HIS A 507 -35.40 1.59 -12.64
C HIS A 507 -35.99 0.18 -12.65
N LYS A 508 -35.19 -0.84 -12.88
CA LYS A 508 -35.57 -2.24 -12.78
C LYS A 508 -36.07 -2.62 -11.39
N VAL A 509 -35.35 -2.23 -10.33
CA VAL A 509 -35.72 -2.58 -8.93
C VAL A 509 -36.93 -1.77 -8.46
N THR A 510 -37.04 -0.50 -8.88
CA THR A 510 -38.20 0.35 -8.53
C THR A 510 -39.43 0.11 -9.42
N ASN A 511 -39.30 -0.75 -10.41
CA ASN A 511 -40.35 -1.05 -11.43
C ASN A 511 -40.92 0.22 -12.08
N LYS A 512 -40.04 1.16 -12.44
CA LYS A 512 -40.39 2.41 -13.14
C LYS A 512 -39.80 2.38 -14.54
N GLU A 513 -40.60 2.85 -15.52
CA GLU A 513 -40.12 3.00 -16.88
C GLU A 513 -39.13 4.16 -17.00
N ALA A 514 -38.15 4.03 -17.89
CA ALA A 514 -37.19 5.07 -18.26
C ALA A 514 -36.65 4.83 -19.66
N CYS A 515 -36.24 5.90 -20.33
CA CYS A 515 -35.56 5.85 -21.61
C CYS A 515 -34.06 6.11 -21.43
N PHE A 516 -33.24 5.32 -22.12
CA PHE A 516 -31.78 5.43 -22.06
C PHE A 516 -31.24 5.62 -23.48
N ILE A 517 -30.48 6.70 -23.69
CA ILE A 517 -29.91 7.06 -25.00
C ILE A 517 -28.40 7.30 -24.78
N PHE A 518 -27.58 6.72 -25.65
CA PHE A 518 -26.14 6.89 -25.56
C PHE A 518 -25.53 7.38 -26.89
N PHE A 519 -24.98 8.59 -26.89
CA PHE A 519 -24.19 9.16 -27.98
C PHE A 519 -22.76 8.67 -27.87
N VAL A 520 -22.33 7.86 -28.80
CA VAL A 520 -20.98 7.28 -28.87
C VAL A 520 -20.30 7.80 -30.13
N ASN A 521 -19.05 8.29 -29.96
CA ASN A 521 -18.19 8.73 -31.05
C ASN A 521 -16.80 8.09 -30.94
N GLU A 522 -16.76 6.88 -30.43
CA GLU A 522 -15.53 6.11 -30.36
C GLU A 522 -15.30 5.38 -31.69
N ASN A 523 -14.05 5.22 -32.09
CA ASN A 523 -13.68 4.31 -33.16
C ASN A 523 -13.82 2.90 -32.64
N LEU A 524 -14.95 2.27 -32.91
CA LEU A 524 -15.24 0.90 -32.44
C LEU A 524 -14.24 -0.12 -33.00
N ASP A 525 -13.70 0.14 -34.18
CA ASP A 525 -12.67 -0.71 -34.80
C ASP A 525 -11.37 -0.82 -33.97
N ASP A 526 -11.11 0.18 -33.13
CA ASP A 526 -9.90 0.22 -32.27
C ASP A 526 -10.12 -0.41 -30.89
N ASN A 527 -11.39 -0.69 -30.49
CA ASN A 527 -11.71 -1.23 -29.16
C ASN A 527 -12.86 -2.28 -29.22
N PRO A 528 -12.52 -3.55 -29.51
CA PRO A 528 -13.51 -4.63 -29.59
C PRO A 528 -14.30 -4.88 -28.30
N GLU A 529 -13.66 -4.67 -27.13
CA GLU A 529 -14.35 -4.84 -25.84
C GLU A 529 -15.46 -3.82 -25.64
N LEU A 530 -15.28 -2.59 -26.17
CA LEU A 530 -16.29 -1.57 -26.13
C LEU A 530 -17.48 -1.92 -27.02
N GLU A 531 -17.24 -2.49 -28.20
CA GLU A 531 -18.30 -2.94 -29.13
C GLU A 531 -19.20 -3.98 -28.46
N ASP A 532 -18.60 -5.02 -27.84
CA ASP A 532 -19.35 -6.05 -27.11
C ASP A 532 -20.17 -5.44 -25.96
N TYR A 533 -19.65 -4.41 -25.29
CA TYR A 533 -20.36 -3.70 -24.23
C TYR A 533 -21.55 -2.89 -24.75
N LEU A 534 -21.39 -2.22 -25.87
CA LEU A 534 -22.45 -1.43 -26.49
C LEU A 534 -23.57 -2.32 -27.03
N ASP A 535 -23.25 -3.44 -27.64
CA ASP A 535 -24.22 -4.44 -28.09
C ASP A 535 -25.01 -4.99 -26.90
N LEU A 536 -24.34 -5.31 -25.81
CA LEU A 536 -24.99 -5.74 -24.57
C LEU A 536 -25.96 -4.67 -24.03
N LEU A 537 -25.55 -3.40 -24.00
CA LEU A 537 -26.41 -2.31 -23.54
C LEU A 537 -27.63 -2.13 -24.47
N ALA A 538 -27.44 -2.29 -25.78
CA ALA A 538 -28.53 -2.24 -26.74
C ALA A 538 -29.55 -3.36 -26.54
N ASP A 539 -29.10 -4.60 -26.26
CA ASP A 539 -29.95 -5.74 -25.92
C ASP A 539 -30.79 -5.49 -24.66
N TYR A 540 -30.31 -4.68 -23.74
CA TYR A 540 -31.03 -4.27 -22.53
C TYR A 540 -31.85 -2.98 -22.70
N GLY A 541 -31.98 -2.44 -23.91
CA GLY A 541 -32.89 -1.34 -24.23
C GLY A 541 -32.25 0.05 -24.18
N VAL A 542 -30.92 0.17 -24.23
CA VAL A 542 -30.24 1.45 -24.41
C VAL A 542 -30.14 1.75 -25.90
N GLU A 543 -30.64 2.91 -26.33
CA GLU A 543 -30.52 3.35 -27.72
C GLU A 543 -29.13 3.90 -28.00
N ILE A 544 -28.32 3.15 -28.79
CA ILE A 544 -26.95 3.52 -29.13
C ILE A 544 -26.91 4.32 -30.42
N LEU A 545 -26.42 5.56 -30.35
CA LEU A 545 -26.36 6.47 -31.49
C LEU A 545 -24.91 6.81 -31.87
N ASN A 546 -24.32 5.99 -32.73
CA ASN A 546 -22.97 6.13 -33.26
C ASN A 546 -22.89 6.94 -34.58
N ASN A 547 -24.03 7.30 -35.17
CA ASN A 547 -24.14 8.00 -36.46
C ASN A 547 -24.61 9.44 -36.26
N ARG A 548 -23.93 10.40 -36.94
CA ARG A 548 -24.24 11.83 -36.89
C ARG A 548 -25.70 12.15 -37.18
N ARG A 549 -26.30 11.56 -38.24
CA ARG A 549 -27.66 11.83 -38.63
C ARG A 549 -28.66 11.38 -37.58
N LYS A 550 -28.49 10.18 -37.05
CA LYS A 550 -29.35 9.66 -35.97
C LYS A 550 -29.29 10.54 -34.72
N ARG A 551 -28.10 11.06 -34.37
CA ARG A 551 -27.95 11.98 -33.24
C ARG A 551 -28.64 13.32 -33.49
N GLN A 552 -28.58 13.87 -34.72
CA GLN A 552 -29.34 15.08 -35.11
C GLN A 552 -30.84 14.86 -35.01
N ASP A 553 -31.35 13.75 -35.57
CA ASP A 553 -32.75 13.37 -35.47
C ASP A 553 -33.21 13.23 -34.00
N MET A 554 -32.34 12.66 -33.15
CA MET A 554 -32.62 12.55 -31.72
C MET A 554 -32.62 13.91 -31.01
N LEU A 555 -31.70 14.83 -31.33
CA LEU A 555 -31.75 16.20 -30.81
C LEU A 555 -33.04 16.93 -31.17
N GLN A 556 -33.52 16.74 -32.40
CA GLN A 556 -34.81 17.24 -32.81
C GLN A 556 -35.95 16.65 -31.97
N HIS A 557 -35.95 15.33 -31.78
CA HIS A 557 -36.97 14.65 -30.97
C HIS A 557 -36.97 15.13 -29.52
N LEU A 558 -35.77 15.28 -28.89
CA LEU A 558 -35.66 15.79 -27.54
C LEU A 558 -36.11 17.23 -27.38
N TYR A 559 -35.81 18.08 -28.39
CA TYR A 559 -36.26 19.46 -28.43
C TYR A 559 -37.78 19.54 -28.57
N ASP A 560 -38.38 18.72 -29.42
CA ASP A 560 -39.83 18.65 -29.61
C ASP A 560 -40.55 18.15 -28.36
N ARG A 561 -40.00 17.14 -27.68
CA ARG A 561 -40.49 16.65 -26.37
C ARG A 561 -40.51 17.75 -25.31
N MET A 562 -39.50 18.59 -25.25
CA MET A 562 -39.45 19.71 -24.29
C MET A 562 -40.52 20.76 -24.54
N ASN A 563 -40.98 20.91 -25.77
CA ASN A 563 -42.00 21.90 -26.18
C ASN A 563 -43.43 21.35 -26.12
N GLN A 564 -43.62 20.06 -25.84
CA GLN A 564 -44.95 19.48 -25.68
C GLN A 564 -45.59 19.93 -24.37
N SER A 565 -46.88 20.20 -24.38
CA SER A 565 -47.67 20.63 -23.22
C SER A 565 -48.11 19.48 -22.32
N GLU A 566 -48.06 18.24 -22.79
CA GLU A 566 -48.31 17.05 -21.99
C GLU A 566 -47.03 16.67 -21.24
N GLU A 567 -47.11 16.55 -19.91
CA GLU A 567 -46.00 16.07 -19.11
C GLU A 567 -45.84 14.55 -19.33
N ASP A 568 -44.87 14.17 -20.16
CA ASP A 568 -44.41 12.80 -20.21
C ASP A 568 -43.57 12.56 -18.92
N GLU A 569 -44.15 11.81 -17.99
CA GLU A 569 -43.53 11.53 -16.70
C GLU A 569 -42.33 10.57 -16.79
N THR A 570 -42.14 9.89 -17.92
CA THR A 570 -41.05 8.94 -18.11
C THR A 570 -39.71 9.64 -18.18
N PRO A 571 -38.80 9.42 -17.22
CA PRO A 571 -37.50 10.05 -17.26
C PRO A 571 -36.66 9.53 -18.43
N LEU A 572 -35.87 10.43 -19.01
CA LEU A 572 -34.96 10.13 -20.10
C LEU A 572 -33.55 10.48 -19.68
N TYR A 573 -32.64 9.54 -19.86
CA TYR A 573 -31.21 9.69 -19.54
C TYR A 573 -30.41 9.70 -20.84
N LEU A 574 -29.77 10.85 -21.11
CA LEU A 574 -28.91 11.06 -22.26
C LEU A 574 -27.44 11.00 -21.83
N PHE A 575 -26.74 10.01 -22.31
CA PHE A 575 -25.30 9.85 -22.08
C PHE A 575 -24.53 10.31 -23.30
N VAL A 576 -23.48 11.08 -23.11
CA VAL A 576 -22.68 11.64 -24.21
C VAL A 576 -21.20 11.41 -23.93
N SER A 577 -20.57 10.50 -24.68
CA SER A 577 -19.12 10.29 -24.59
C SER A 577 -18.39 11.32 -25.44
N SER A 578 -17.26 11.86 -24.95
CA SER A 578 -16.37 12.74 -25.73
C SER A 578 -17.09 13.85 -26.52
N GLN A 579 -17.94 14.66 -25.85
CA GLN A 579 -18.75 15.72 -26.47
C GLN A 579 -17.96 16.63 -27.41
N ASP A 580 -16.69 16.89 -27.10
CA ASP A 580 -15.80 17.72 -27.92
C ASP A 580 -15.54 17.18 -29.34
N ASN A 581 -15.87 15.92 -29.61
CA ASN A 581 -15.76 15.31 -30.95
C ASN A 581 -17.04 15.45 -31.83
N TYR A 582 -18.15 15.94 -31.27
CA TYR A 582 -19.40 16.05 -32.01
C TYR A 582 -19.51 17.39 -32.75
N ALA A 583 -19.21 17.37 -34.06
CA ALA A 583 -19.30 18.56 -34.92
C ALA A 583 -20.73 19.12 -35.01
N GLU A 584 -21.74 18.27 -34.94
CA GLU A 584 -23.16 18.65 -34.98
C GLU A 584 -23.60 19.51 -33.79
N LEU A 585 -22.98 19.37 -32.64
CA LEU A 585 -23.24 20.19 -31.45
C LEU A 585 -22.59 21.59 -31.55
N LYS A 586 -21.64 21.74 -32.48
CA LYS A 586 -20.86 22.98 -32.73
C LYS A 586 -21.35 23.77 -33.90
N GLN A 587 -22.06 23.14 -34.82
CA GLN A 587 -22.51 23.74 -36.07
C GLN A 587 -23.93 24.24 -35.92
N ASN A 588 -24.21 25.42 -36.52
CA ASN A 588 -25.57 25.96 -36.65
C ASN A 588 -26.33 25.22 -37.77
N VAL A 589 -26.64 23.95 -37.57
CA VAL A 589 -27.52 23.20 -38.50
C VAL A 589 -28.96 23.49 -38.10
N GLU A 590 -29.78 23.92 -39.07
CA GLU A 590 -31.19 24.20 -38.82
C GLU A 590 -31.96 22.89 -38.56
N LEU A 591 -32.72 22.88 -37.47
CA LEU A 591 -33.68 21.82 -37.15
C LEU A 591 -35.06 22.17 -37.72
N SER A 592 -35.80 21.20 -38.25
CA SER A 592 -37.13 21.38 -38.72
C SER A 592 -38.10 21.43 -37.55
N VAL A 593 -38.60 22.62 -37.19
CA VAL A 593 -39.59 22.79 -36.11
C VAL A 593 -40.98 22.42 -36.59
N SER A 594 -41.58 21.40 -35.99
CA SER A 594 -42.89 20.85 -36.37
C SER A 594 -44.11 21.52 -35.72
N GLN A 595 -43.98 22.67 -35.01
CA GLN A 595 -45.09 23.37 -34.36
C GLN A 595 -45.10 24.89 -34.55
N PRO A 596 -46.28 25.55 -34.55
CA PRO A 596 -46.41 26.99 -34.75
C PRO A 596 -46.00 27.81 -33.55
N ALA A 597 -45.46 28.98 -33.84
CA ALA A 597 -44.76 29.95 -32.97
C ALA A 597 -45.62 30.65 -31.88
N GLU A 598 -46.59 30.03 -31.22
CA GLU A 598 -47.42 30.72 -30.24
C GLU A 598 -46.84 30.83 -28.81
N VAL A 599 -45.84 30.03 -28.49
CA VAL A 599 -45.27 30.02 -27.10
C VAL A 599 -44.14 31.03 -26.91
N PHE A 600 -43.56 31.56 -27.99
CA PHE A 600 -42.41 32.49 -27.86
C PHE A 600 -42.78 33.97 -27.73
N ASN A 601 -44.07 34.33 -27.78
CA ASN A 601 -44.52 35.72 -27.90
C ASN A 601 -44.86 36.44 -26.57
N LYS A 602 -44.68 35.83 -25.41
CA LYS A 602 -45.04 36.50 -24.13
C LYS A 602 -43.96 37.39 -23.51
N ASN A 603 -42.70 37.16 -23.82
CA ASN A 603 -41.63 37.94 -23.16
C ASN A 603 -40.93 38.98 -24.06
N GLN A 604 -41.34 39.11 -25.36
CA GLN A 604 -40.80 40.18 -26.21
C GLN A 604 -41.80 41.29 -26.56
N LYS A 605 -43.02 41.31 -25.99
CA LYS A 605 -44.00 42.37 -26.20
C LYS A 605 -43.80 43.58 -25.31
N GLU A 606 -42.99 43.52 -24.27
CA GLU A 606 -42.83 44.68 -23.37
C GLU A 606 -41.65 45.60 -23.72
N GLU A 607 -40.72 45.23 -24.61
CA GLU A 607 -39.58 46.09 -24.96
C GLU A 607 -39.69 46.83 -26.30
N ASN A 608 -40.73 46.60 -27.14
CA ASN A 608 -40.84 47.22 -28.48
C ASN A 608 -42.05 48.15 -28.68
N GLU A 609 -42.78 48.61 -27.66
CA GLU A 609 -43.86 49.59 -27.79
C GLU A 609 -43.46 51.06 -27.66
N LEU A 610 -42.20 51.38 -27.73
CA LEU A 610 -41.75 52.76 -27.80
C LEU A 610 -40.86 52.95 -29.02
N PHE A 611 -41.41 52.98 -30.24
CA PHE A 611 -41.07 53.94 -31.31
C PHE A 611 -41.74 53.58 -32.66
N PHE A 612 -42.49 54.52 -33.15
CA PHE A 612 -42.97 54.79 -34.52
C PHE A 612 -44.19 54.01 -35.08
N GLY A 613 -45.16 54.83 -35.34
CA GLY A 613 -46.38 54.55 -36.02
C GLY A 613 -46.22 54.17 -37.48
N GLY A 614 -47.18 53.32 -37.94
CA GLY A 614 -47.71 53.27 -39.28
C GLY A 614 -46.85 52.65 -40.31
N LEU A 615 -47.18 51.39 -40.61
CA LEU A 615 -47.50 50.84 -41.98
C LEU A 615 -47.47 49.32 -41.86
N SER A 616 -48.64 48.69 -42.00
CA SER A 616 -48.81 47.24 -42.11
C SER A 616 -48.32 46.80 -43.46
N PHE A 617 -47.23 46.09 -43.51
CA PHE A 617 -46.92 45.17 -44.61
C PHE A 617 -47.05 43.75 -44.05
N GLY A 618 -47.87 42.95 -44.73
CA GLY A 618 -47.97 41.53 -44.47
C GLY A 618 -46.59 40.86 -44.63
N GLY A 619 -45.96 40.59 -43.51
CA GLY A 619 -44.75 39.76 -43.45
C GLY A 619 -45.20 38.34 -43.12
N GLU A 620 -44.88 37.40 -43.96
CA GLU A 620 -44.90 35.98 -43.70
C GLU A 620 -44.26 35.75 -42.34
N ALA A 621 -44.95 35.04 -41.46
CA ALA A 621 -44.40 34.60 -40.18
C ALA A 621 -43.13 33.79 -40.47
N ALA A 622 -41.97 34.42 -40.29
CA ALA A 622 -40.69 33.73 -40.39
C ALA A 622 -40.70 32.62 -39.32
N SER A 623 -40.77 31.39 -39.79
CA SER A 623 -40.53 30.22 -38.94
C SER A 623 -39.16 30.40 -38.30
N LYS A 624 -39.10 30.66 -36.99
CA LYS A 624 -37.83 30.71 -36.28
C LYS A 624 -37.23 29.31 -36.34
N THR A 625 -36.26 29.10 -37.23
CA THR A 625 -35.47 27.90 -37.31
C THR A 625 -34.58 27.87 -36.07
N VAL A 626 -34.60 26.78 -35.33
CA VAL A 626 -33.73 26.53 -34.16
C VAL A 626 -32.51 25.74 -34.62
N THR A 627 -31.33 26.15 -34.23
CA THR A 627 -30.11 25.42 -34.59
C THR A 627 -29.85 24.25 -33.62
N THR A 628 -29.10 23.26 -34.06
CA THR A 628 -28.69 22.12 -33.22
C THR A 628 -27.97 22.58 -31.94
N GLN A 629 -27.18 23.64 -32.02
CA GLN A 629 -26.53 24.24 -30.87
C GLN A 629 -27.56 24.83 -29.88
N GLN A 630 -28.51 25.60 -30.35
CA GLN A 630 -29.55 26.19 -29.49
C GLN A 630 -30.44 25.12 -28.84
N ALA A 631 -30.76 24.05 -29.58
CA ALA A 631 -31.49 22.92 -29.04
C ALA A 631 -30.69 22.22 -27.93
N TRP A 632 -29.41 22.01 -28.16
CA TRP A 632 -28.52 21.41 -27.19
C TRP A 632 -28.38 22.24 -25.90
N GLU A 633 -28.13 23.56 -26.02
CA GLU A 633 -28.11 24.48 -24.89
C GLU A 633 -29.39 24.39 -24.06
N ARG A 634 -30.54 24.38 -24.73
CA ARG A 634 -31.83 24.30 -24.05
C ARG A 634 -32.09 22.94 -23.40
N ILE A 635 -31.67 21.83 -24.03
CA ILE A 635 -31.73 20.50 -23.40
C ILE A 635 -30.93 20.46 -22.12
N LEU A 636 -29.75 21.07 -22.09
CA LEU A 636 -28.92 21.12 -20.89
C LEU A 636 -29.48 22.05 -19.78
N GLU A 637 -30.11 23.16 -20.15
CA GLU A 637 -30.64 24.13 -19.18
C GLU A 637 -32.02 23.69 -18.64
N ASP A 638 -33.01 23.48 -19.51
CA ASP A 638 -34.40 23.21 -19.15
C ASP A 638 -34.76 21.73 -19.09
N GLY A 639 -33.94 20.86 -19.74
CA GLY A 639 -34.23 19.42 -19.87
C GLY A 639 -34.48 18.71 -18.54
N PRO A 640 -33.66 18.92 -17.48
CA PRO A 640 -33.88 18.25 -16.22
C PRO A 640 -35.21 18.55 -15.53
N GLU A 641 -35.78 19.77 -15.68
CA GLU A 641 -37.13 20.08 -15.22
C GLU A 641 -38.19 19.24 -15.94
N LYS A 642 -37.95 18.93 -17.20
CA LYS A 642 -38.80 18.08 -18.04
C LYS A 642 -38.48 16.59 -17.93
N GLY A 643 -37.59 16.20 -17.01
CA GLY A 643 -37.18 14.81 -16.81
C GLY A 643 -36.19 14.29 -17.83
N ILE A 644 -35.48 15.15 -18.56
CA ILE A 644 -34.39 14.79 -19.47
C ILE A 644 -33.05 15.12 -18.77
N PHE A 645 -32.32 14.11 -18.31
CA PHE A 645 -31.06 14.25 -17.61
C PHE A 645 -29.90 13.91 -18.53
N THR A 646 -28.91 14.80 -18.58
CA THR A 646 -27.72 14.60 -19.42
C THR A 646 -26.48 14.29 -18.57
N LEU A 647 -25.83 13.19 -18.90
CA LEU A 647 -24.53 12.81 -18.31
C LEU A 647 -23.50 12.86 -19.43
N LEU A 648 -22.59 13.83 -19.37
CA LEU A 648 -21.69 14.08 -20.48
C LEU A 648 -20.22 14.07 -20.04
N GLN A 649 -19.37 13.59 -20.94
CA GLN A 649 -17.92 13.56 -20.77
C GLN A 649 -17.24 14.57 -21.68
N LEU A 650 -16.26 15.28 -21.13
CA LEU A 650 -15.35 16.17 -21.83
C LEU A 650 -13.90 15.82 -21.51
N SER A 651 -13.01 15.97 -22.49
CA SER A 651 -11.59 15.75 -22.29
C SER A 651 -10.92 16.91 -21.52
N LYS A 652 -11.37 18.16 -21.73
CA LYS A 652 -10.83 19.36 -21.09
C LYS A 652 -11.91 20.43 -20.93
N LEU A 653 -11.79 21.21 -19.85
CA LEU A 653 -12.72 22.29 -19.52
C LEU A 653 -12.69 23.44 -20.54
N ASP A 654 -11.54 23.73 -21.15
CA ASP A 654 -11.38 24.76 -22.19
C ASP A 654 -12.08 24.42 -23.51
N ARG A 655 -12.55 23.19 -23.65
CA ARG A 655 -13.35 22.72 -24.78
C ARG A 655 -14.87 22.80 -24.53
N LEU A 656 -15.29 23.39 -23.41
CA LEU A 656 -16.69 23.74 -23.20
C LEU A 656 -17.20 24.66 -24.31
N LEU A 657 -18.24 24.21 -25.01
CA LEU A 657 -18.74 24.87 -26.21
C LEU A 657 -19.66 26.05 -25.92
N PHE A 658 -20.01 26.29 -24.65
CA PHE A 658 -21.11 27.17 -24.26
C PHE A 658 -20.65 28.16 -23.19
N LYS A 659 -21.41 29.26 -23.06
CA LYS A 659 -21.18 30.27 -22.04
C LYS A 659 -21.18 29.61 -20.64
N GLU A 660 -20.27 30.00 -19.81
CA GLU A 660 -20.06 29.49 -18.43
C GLU A 660 -21.34 29.34 -17.60
N SER A 661 -22.39 30.08 -17.93
CA SER A 661 -23.67 30.09 -17.21
C SER A 661 -24.47 28.78 -17.31
N VAL A 662 -24.29 27.95 -18.34
CA VAL A 662 -25.04 26.70 -18.52
C VAL A 662 -24.45 25.55 -17.69
N TYR A 663 -23.16 25.62 -17.39
CA TYR A 663 -22.46 24.58 -16.63
C TYR A 663 -22.09 25.00 -15.21
N ALA A 664 -22.20 26.28 -14.88
CA ALA A 664 -21.77 26.84 -13.61
C ALA A 664 -22.91 27.05 -12.59
N LYS A 665 -24.14 26.75 -12.97
CA LYS A 665 -25.28 26.72 -12.05
C LYS A 665 -25.50 25.29 -11.56
#